data_6791b8ff8be28159a55afaf1ccfbbfb2
#
_entry.id   6791b8ff8be28159a55afaf1ccfbbfb2
#
_cell.length_a   1.000
_cell.length_b   1.000
_cell.length_c   1.000
_cell.angle_alpha   90.00
_cell.angle_beta   90.00
_cell.angle_gamma   90.00
#
_symmetry.space_group_name_H-M   'P 1'
#
loop_
_entity.id
_entity.type
_entity.pdbx_description
1 polymer ?
#
loop_
_entity_poly.entity_id
_entity_poly.type
_entity_poly.pdbx_seq_one_letter_code
_entity_poly.pdbx_strand_id
1 'polypeptide(L)'
;MLKSKPSVLALALAAAGMSVMFIATAASANDAEQAIKANPTQESIEVNAAEKPEAQTGISVDDNQEIERISVKGYSRSLIDSLNSKRFSDTVSEQLSADDLGALPDVSMADALTRLPGISAVRTGGQAAEINIRGMSGGFVFSTLNGREQVSTSGSRSIEFDQYPSELISSAAVYKSPKASLIEGGVAGTVELQTVSPLSIEKDHSFIVNARGMHNDRASEVFGAEEYGSRLSFSYQGKFLEDTLGVAVGYARLDQPSVATQFIGLAYNDAKELDGVANDTNGPVDNPDFEYISEGFEMQHLGGVETRNGYMGAIEWAPVDNFVLKADAFMSRFDSESFARGYRVKLGGRNASVANPVFDGNSVIGGTFNRTSKSYTRVEIVNDDNQDFDEVNSFGINADWQVTDRLNVNVDVSLSSAKSDFRNGLLWSNVAVDANADTPIFDENVSISYQLNGLDLPDIGFNQAEAFSDINRVMVSKYGIYPFVNEDEVKAYLLDFKYDLDTDYISSVEFGARFSDRTYSNDRSVFEYGNDGAFSKSEPPLQLTEDMTTVVDWQGDFSYFPSYLAIDLDAALNAWFPEGIPQPVQTWGNADGVVDPQGYTTNYSWTVLQSGEVYEEVLAAYVMANINSEIAGIPVTGNVGVRMVDTDQSATMLQNVEGDINLGAQNIADSIGIINQNYVPTVQGVSYTDYLPSINLNFKVTDDSQIRVAAAKVMSRPPINRLAGDISASVSDDGEINGSSTNNPFLMPFYADQYDLSYEYYFDEGAFVAAVFYKNIDSFIDTIAIENFDFEGNGFNVPDFIVDEDSGEQIETTNGTYTTAVNNAKGGYIRGLELAYTQVFASLPDAWSGLGFNASYSYTESEVQSITSLGGDTTTQDLPGLSNNVVSATLFYAYEGFETRVSARYRDEFVSEQVAINEQVVNFDAETVIDYQASYQVNDAIGVLFQVNNLTDEPTKSYFGTQSKTGTLQYFGREFYLGFTYAM
;
A
#
# COMPACT_ATOMS: atom_id res chain seq x y z
N MET A 1 -0.40 -7.02 -37.27
CA MET A 1 -0.29 -8.48 -37.43
C MET A 1 1.16 -8.87 -37.15
N LEU A 2 1.56 -8.87 -35.91
CA LEU A 2 2.82 -9.47 -35.47
C LEU A 2 2.54 -10.94 -35.18
N LYS A 3 3.19 -11.83 -35.94
CA LYS A 3 3.19 -13.26 -35.62
C LYS A 3 4.10 -13.43 -34.42
N SER A 4 3.51 -13.64 -33.24
CA SER A 4 4.24 -14.13 -32.09
C SER A 4 4.86 -15.48 -32.44
N LYS A 5 6.17 -15.59 -32.40
CA LYS A 5 6.84 -16.88 -32.33
C LYS A 5 6.54 -17.46 -30.96
N PRO A 6 6.03 -18.68 -30.83
CA PRO A 6 5.92 -19.31 -29.53
C PRO A 6 7.31 -19.37 -28.91
N SER A 7 7.43 -18.91 -27.65
CA SER A 7 8.70 -18.96 -26.93
C SER A 7 9.17 -20.41 -26.81
N VAL A 8 10.49 -20.61 -26.84
CA VAL A 8 11.12 -21.93 -26.73
C VAL A 8 10.68 -22.64 -25.42
N LEU A 9 10.32 -21.84 -24.42
CA LEU A 9 9.83 -22.35 -23.12
C LEU A 9 8.42 -22.93 -23.23
N ALA A 10 7.52 -22.33 -24.01
CA ALA A 10 6.18 -22.88 -24.23
C ALA A 10 6.24 -24.25 -24.94
N LEU A 11 7.21 -24.42 -25.85
CA LEU A 11 7.48 -25.70 -26.47
C LEU A 11 8.12 -26.70 -25.48
N ALA A 12 9.01 -26.27 -24.59
CA ALA A 12 9.64 -27.11 -23.58
C ALA A 12 8.63 -27.57 -22.51
N LEU A 13 7.72 -26.67 -22.07
CA LEU A 13 6.66 -27.01 -21.11
C LEU A 13 5.58 -27.91 -21.73
N ALA A 14 5.23 -27.72 -23.00
CA ALA A 14 4.34 -28.61 -23.73
C ALA A 14 4.96 -30.02 -23.93
N ALA A 15 6.27 -30.07 -24.17
CA ALA A 15 7.01 -31.33 -24.29
C ALA A 15 7.14 -32.04 -22.93
N ALA A 16 7.37 -31.30 -21.84
CA ALA A 16 7.43 -31.87 -20.51
C ALA A 16 6.05 -32.34 -20.01
N GLY A 17 4.97 -31.58 -20.29
CA GLY A 17 3.60 -31.97 -19.96
C GLY A 17 3.13 -33.23 -20.71
N MET A 18 3.51 -33.38 -21.98
CA MET A 18 3.22 -34.61 -22.75
C MET A 18 4.04 -35.80 -22.25
N SER A 19 5.29 -35.63 -21.83
CA SER A 19 6.12 -36.70 -21.30
C SER A 19 5.61 -37.24 -19.96
N VAL A 20 5.09 -36.36 -19.08
CA VAL A 20 4.48 -36.74 -17.80
C VAL A 20 3.15 -37.49 -18.01
N MET A 21 2.34 -37.10 -19.00
CA MET A 21 1.11 -37.80 -19.33
C MET A 21 1.36 -39.20 -19.91
N PHE A 22 2.47 -39.41 -20.67
CA PHE A 22 2.82 -40.72 -21.21
C PHE A 22 3.39 -41.70 -20.16
N ILE A 23 4.03 -41.19 -19.11
CA ILE A 23 4.56 -42.01 -18.00
C ILE A 23 3.41 -42.46 -17.08
N ALA A 24 2.40 -41.64 -16.84
CA ALA A 24 1.24 -41.96 -16.01
C ALA A 24 0.31 -43.01 -16.66
N THR A 25 0.26 -43.10 -18.00
CA THR A 25 -0.54 -44.13 -18.70
C THR A 25 0.18 -45.43 -18.89
N ALA A 26 1.52 -45.51 -18.70
CA ALA A 26 2.27 -46.78 -18.80
C ALA A 26 2.33 -47.53 -17.46
N ALA A 27 2.01 -46.95 -16.35
CA ALA A 27 2.02 -47.57 -15.03
C ALA A 27 0.71 -48.26 -14.61
N SER A 28 -0.37 -48.14 -15.41
CA SER A 28 -1.68 -48.73 -15.08
C SER A 28 -2.08 -50.02 -15.83
N ALA A 29 -1.14 -50.64 -16.53
CA ALA A 29 -1.46 -51.83 -17.34
C ALA A 29 -0.50 -53.03 -17.15
N ASN A 30 -0.08 -53.33 -15.94
CA ASN A 30 0.44 -54.66 -15.61
C ASN A 30 0.53 -54.80 -14.10
N ASP A 31 -0.42 -55.46 -13.48
CA ASP A 31 -0.21 -56.44 -12.46
C ASP A 31 -1.55 -56.92 -11.88
N ALA A 32 -2.13 -57.83 -12.58
CA ALA A 32 -3.02 -58.82 -11.98
C ALA A 32 -2.39 -60.19 -12.26
N GLU A 33 -2.02 -60.86 -11.22
CA GLU A 33 -1.66 -62.27 -11.04
C GLU A 33 -0.24 -62.51 -10.51
N GLN A 34 -0.12 -62.73 -9.23
CA GLN A 34 0.24 -63.99 -8.58
C GLN A 34 0.54 -63.80 -7.11
N ALA A 35 -0.41 -64.18 -6.27
CA ALA A 35 -0.17 -64.54 -4.89
C ALA A 35 0.59 -65.86 -4.81
N ILE A 36 1.56 -66.02 -3.90
CA ILE A 36 1.72 -67.11 -3.00
C ILE A 36 2.98 -66.97 -2.12
N LYS A 37 2.72 -66.87 -0.82
CA LYS A 37 3.45 -67.27 0.38
C LYS A 37 4.98 -67.34 0.45
N ALA A 38 5.56 -66.62 1.40
CA ALA A 38 6.20 -67.21 2.61
C ALA A 38 6.76 -66.10 3.54
N ASN A 39 6.44 -66.27 4.83
CA ASN A 39 6.99 -65.56 6.00
C ASN A 39 8.12 -66.42 6.60
N PRO A 40 8.87 -66.01 7.64
CA PRO A 40 9.52 -64.75 8.01
C PRO A 40 11.00 -64.92 8.40
N THR A 41 11.76 -63.87 8.52
CA THR A 41 12.75 -63.70 9.61
C THR A 41 13.19 -62.24 9.73
N GLN A 42 13.13 -61.71 10.92
CA GLN A 42 13.60 -60.42 11.37
C GLN A 42 15.11 -60.30 11.20
N GLU A 43 15.55 -59.15 10.67
CA GLU A 43 16.72 -58.47 11.20
C GLU A 43 16.59 -57.02 10.82
N SER A 44 16.50 -56.18 11.89
CA SER A 44 16.43 -54.71 11.87
C SER A 44 17.77 -54.14 11.44
N ILE A 45 17.78 -53.34 10.38
CA ILE A 45 18.81 -52.35 10.16
C ILE A 45 18.06 -51.02 10.07
N GLU A 46 18.20 -50.19 11.13
CA GLU A 46 17.82 -48.82 11.15
C GLU A 46 18.65 -48.10 10.08
N VAL A 47 17.99 -47.57 9.08
CA VAL A 47 18.53 -46.48 8.25
C VAL A 47 17.74 -45.24 8.61
N ASN A 48 18.40 -44.31 9.28
CA ASN A 48 17.89 -43.01 9.58
C ASN A 48 17.43 -42.32 8.27
N ALA A 49 16.11 -42.16 8.14
CA ALA A 49 15.52 -41.20 7.25
C ALA A 49 15.80 -39.80 7.83
N ALA A 50 16.25 -38.89 7.01
CA ALA A 50 16.42 -37.49 7.37
C ALA A 50 15.05 -36.95 7.79
N GLU A 51 14.94 -36.60 9.06
CA GLU A 51 13.76 -35.99 9.65
C GLU A 51 13.47 -34.66 8.99
N LYS A 52 12.26 -34.48 8.45
CA LYS A 52 11.57 -33.20 8.47
C LYS A 52 11.68 -32.64 9.90
N PRO A 53 11.86 -31.35 10.11
CA PRO A 53 11.75 -30.77 11.44
C PRO A 53 10.31 -30.93 11.91
N GLU A 54 10.02 -32.06 12.53
CA GLU A 54 8.90 -32.15 13.45
C GLU A 54 9.18 -31.21 14.61
N ALA A 55 8.19 -30.43 14.99
CA ALA A 55 8.21 -29.70 16.23
C ALA A 55 8.65 -30.66 17.35
N GLN A 56 9.91 -30.55 17.80
CA GLN A 56 10.39 -31.35 18.91
C GLN A 56 9.67 -30.93 20.18
N THR A 57 8.54 -31.55 20.44
CA THR A 57 8.02 -31.66 21.79
C THR A 57 8.84 -32.69 22.52
N GLY A 58 9.69 -32.27 23.45
CA GLY A 58 10.05 -33.12 24.56
C GLY A 58 11.42 -33.73 24.54
N ILE A 59 12.27 -33.16 25.33
CA ILE A 59 13.33 -33.85 26.06
C ILE A 59 12.72 -35.07 26.74
N SER A 60 13.22 -36.29 26.44
CA SER A 60 12.88 -37.47 27.18
C SER A 60 13.39 -37.33 28.61
N VAL A 61 12.50 -37.03 29.52
CA VAL A 61 12.76 -37.08 30.96
C VAL A 61 12.32 -38.45 31.48
N ASP A 62 13.17 -39.06 32.27
CA ASP A 62 12.94 -40.32 32.99
C ASP A 62 11.55 -40.36 33.68
N ASP A 63 10.92 -41.49 33.57
CA ASP A 63 9.53 -41.83 33.94
C ASP A 63 9.27 -41.79 35.46
N ASN A 64 9.53 -40.70 36.22
CA ASN A 64 9.09 -40.55 37.59
C ASN A 64 9.10 -39.14 38.20
N GLN A 65 8.88 -38.10 37.39
CA GLN A 65 8.39 -36.84 37.91
C GLN A 65 7.26 -36.36 37.03
N GLU A 66 6.03 -36.30 37.58
CA GLU A 66 4.97 -35.48 37.02
C GLU A 66 5.43 -34.01 37.10
N ILE A 67 6.13 -33.53 36.09
CA ILE A 67 6.27 -32.11 35.83
C ILE A 67 4.92 -31.70 35.30
N GLU A 68 4.16 -30.91 36.08
CA GLU A 68 3.02 -30.17 35.58
C GLU A 68 3.53 -29.35 34.33
N ARG A 69 3.25 -29.88 33.15
CA ARG A 69 3.41 -29.11 31.92
C ARG A 69 2.35 -28.01 31.95
N ILE A 70 2.74 -26.79 32.30
CA ILE A 70 1.94 -25.63 32.09
C ILE A 70 1.79 -25.56 30.57
N SER A 71 0.60 -25.89 30.04
CA SER A 71 0.27 -25.71 28.64
C SER A 71 0.15 -24.20 28.40
N VAL A 72 1.23 -23.58 27.93
CA VAL A 72 1.21 -22.19 27.47
C VAL A 72 0.33 -22.17 26.24
N LYS A 73 -0.76 -21.41 26.27
CA LYS A 73 -1.69 -21.20 25.16
C LYS A 73 -1.74 -19.70 24.85
N GLY A 74 -2.15 -19.33 23.63
CA GLY A 74 -2.36 -17.95 23.26
C GLY A 74 -1.10 -17.20 22.83
N TYR A 75 -1.04 -15.90 23.12
CA TYR A 75 0.00 -14.98 22.63
C TYR A 75 1.44 -15.42 23.00
N SER A 76 1.66 -15.94 24.19
CA SER A 76 2.98 -16.45 24.62
C SER A 76 3.48 -17.61 23.74
N ARG A 77 2.59 -18.52 23.34
CA ARG A 77 2.93 -19.65 22.48
C ARG A 77 3.25 -19.18 21.06
N SER A 78 2.42 -18.30 20.51
CA SER A 78 2.68 -17.69 19.20
C SER A 78 4.06 -17.01 19.13
N LEU A 79 4.47 -16.29 20.19
CA LEU A 79 5.80 -15.69 20.27
C LEU A 79 6.92 -16.74 20.28
N ILE A 80 6.78 -17.82 21.06
CA ILE A 80 7.80 -18.87 21.14
C ILE A 80 7.90 -19.61 19.80
N ASP A 81 6.78 -19.91 19.14
CA ASP A 81 6.76 -20.55 17.83
C ASP A 81 7.37 -19.67 16.75
N SER A 82 7.12 -18.36 16.81
CA SER A 82 7.76 -17.36 15.92
C SER A 82 9.28 -17.31 16.13
N LEU A 83 9.75 -17.33 17.40
CA LEU A 83 11.18 -17.38 17.74
C LEU A 83 11.83 -18.69 17.25
N ASN A 84 11.16 -19.82 17.39
CA ASN A 84 11.66 -21.09 16.89
C ASN A 84 11.74 -21.10 15.36
N SER A 85 10.73 -20.61 14.67
CA SER A 85 10.73 -20.47 13.21
C SER A 85 11.87 -19.57 12.74
N LYS A 86 12.11 -18.43 13.41
CA LYS A 86 13.25 -17.55 13.13
C LYS A 86 14.59 -18.25 13.38
N ARG A 87 14.75 -18.97 14.49
CA ARG A 87 15.98 -19.68 14.86
C ARG A 87 16.43 -20.66 13.78
N PHE A 88 15.50 -21.36 13.14
CA PHE A 88 15.79 -22.37 12.11
C PHE A 88 15.72 -21.84 10.68
N SER A 89 15.40 -20.56 10.47
CA SER A 89 15.42 -19.95 9.14
C SER A 89 16.84 -19.97 8.57
N ASP A 90 16.95 -20.17 7.25
CA ASP A 90 18.19 -20.15 6.48
C ASP A 90 18.59 -18.75 5.99
N THR A 91 17.74 -17.74 6.24
CA THR A 91 17.91 -16.33 5.85
C THR A 91 17.77 -15.41 7.06
N VAL A 92 18.09 -14.13 6.89
CA VAL A 92 17.72 -13.10 7.88
C VAL A 92 16.24 -12.78 7.71
N SER A 93 15.42 -13.25 8.64
CA SER A 93 13.96 -13.10 8.55
C SER A 93 13.32 -12.85 9.91
N GLU A 94 12.13 -12.29 9.89
CA GLU A 94 11.20 -12.21 11.03
C GLU A 94 10.01 -13.11 10.74
N GLN A 95 9.45 -13.69 11.80
CA GLN A 95 8.37 -14.66 11.69
C GLN A 95 7.21 -14.25 12.59
N LEU A 96 6.00 -14.43 12.11
CA LEU A 96 4.76 -14.29 12.86
C LEU A 96 3.95 -15.55 12.66
N SER A 97 3.61 -16.22 13.75
CA SER A 97 2.83 -17.47 13.72
C SER A 97 1.58 -17.30 14.57
N ALA A 98 0.48 -17.89 14.12
CA ALA A 98 -0.75 -18.02 14.87
C ALA A 98 -0.97 -19.50 15.23
N ASP A 99 -1.35 -19.79 16.47
CA ASP A 99 -1.62 -21.16 16.94
C ASP A 99 -2.80 -21.80 16.20
N ASP A 100 -3.83 -20.98 15.92
CA ASP A 100 -5.04 -21.38 15.21
C ASP A 100 -5.45 -20.30 14.22
N LEU A 101 -6.12 -20.67 13.14
CA LEU A 101 -6.67 -19.73 12.17
C LEU A 101 -7.62 -18.75 12.86
N GLY A 102 -7.39 -17.47 12.71
CA GLY A 102 -8.15 -16.40 13.35
C GLY A 102 -7.73 -16.09 14.78
N ALA A 103 -6.63 -16.66 15.27
CA ALA A 103 -6.10 -16.39 16.62
C ALA A 103 -5.24 -15.11 16.68
N LEU A 104 -4.83 -14.52 15.52
CA LEU A 104 -4.15 -13.24 15.52
C LEU A 104 -5.08 -12.16 16.08
N PRO A 105 -4.62 -11.47 17.14
CA PRO A 105 -5.48 -10.52 17.86
C PRO A 105 -5.63 -9.19 17.15
N ASP A 106 -4.86 -8.97 16.08
CA ASP A 106 -4.75 -7.69 15.37
C ASP A 106 -5.92 -7.46 14.41
N VAL A 107 -6.22 -6.20 14.19
CA VAL A 107 -7.32 -5.77 13.32
C VAL A 107 -6.99 -6.04 11.86
N SER A 108 -5.73 -5.82 11.46
CA SER A 108 -5.23 -6.05 10.12
C SER A 108 -3.91 -6.82 10.12
N MET A 109 -3.53 -7.38 8.97
CA MET A 109 -2.19 -7.97 8.79
C MET A 109 -1.09 -6.93 8.90
N ALA A 110 -1.32 -5.70 8.44
CA ALA A 110 -0.36 -4.61 8.61
C ALA A 110 -0.06 -4.33 10.09
N ASP A 111 -1.09 -4.22 10.94
CA ASP A 111 -0.90 -4.02 12.38
C ASP A 111 -0.12 -5.15 13.04
N ALA A 112 -0.42 -6.40 12.67
CA ALA A 112 0.31 -7.56 13.17
C ALA A 112 1.81 -7.52 12.81
N LEU A 113 2.13 -7.15 11.58
CA LEU A 113 3.51 -7.06 11.07
C LEU A 113 4.31 -5.93 11.72
N THR A 114 3.70 -4.81 12.13
CA THR A 114 4.40 -3.70 12.80
C THR A 114 4.96 -4.06 14.20
N ARG A 115 4.64 -5.22 14.73
CA ARG A 115 5.27 -5.73 15.96
C ARG A 115 6.65 -6.32 15.74
N LEU A 116 6.98 -6.64 14.49
CA LEU A 116 8.26 -7.21 14.12
C LEU A 116 9.35 -6.11 14.06
N PRO A 117 10.60 -6.43 14.42
CA PRO A 117 11.69 -5.47 14.40
C PRO A 117 11.89 -4.82 13.02
N GLY A 118 12.06 -3.49 12.98
CA GLY A 118 12.34 -2.75 11.75
C GLY A 118 11.18 -2.67 10.77
N ILE A 119 9.95 -2.91 11.23
CA ILE A 119 8.73 -2.76 10.43
C ILE A 119 7.86 -1.65 11.02
N SER A 120 7.38 -0.77 10.18
CA SER A 120 6.40 0.27 10.50
C SER A 120 5.29 0.27 9.45
N ALA A 121 4.20 0.96 9.71
CA ALA A 121 3.09 1.08 8.77
C ALA A 121 2.80 2.54 8.43
N VAL A 122 2.28 2.77 7.24
CA VAL A 122 1.60 4.00 6.86
C VAL A 122 0.12 3.81 7.13
N ARG A 123 -0.49 4.80 7.81
CA ARG A 123 -1.91 4.77 8.15
C ARG A 123 -2.70 5.61 7.17
N THR A 124 -3.77 5.03 6.67
CA THR A 124 -4.76 5.73 5.84
C THR A 124 -6.11 5.60 6.54
N GLY A 125 -6.80 6.71 6.73
CA GLY A 125 -8.08 6.68 7.46
C GLY A 125 -7.99 6.15 8.91
N GLY A 126 -6.81 6.22 9.55
CA GLY A 126 -6.57 5.68 10.89
C GLY A 126 -6.14 4.21 10.94
N GLN A 127 -6.18 3.49 9.82
CA GLN A 127 -5.81 2.08 9.72
C GLN A 127 -4.46 1.89 9.03
N ALA A 128 -3.72 0.87 9.46
CA ALA A 128 -2.48 0.47 8.80
C ALA A 128 -2.81 -0.26 7.49
N ALA A 129 -2.49 0.33 6.36
CA ALA A 129 -2.72 -0.24 5.02
C ALA A 129 -1.43 -0.76 4.39
N GLU A 130 -0.38 0.03 4.37
CA GLU A 130 0.93 -0.33 3.81
C GLU A 130 1.98 -0.50 4.90
N ILE A 131 2.99 -1.33 4.63
CA ILE A 131 4.11 -1.54 5.54
C ILE A 131 5.43 -1.05 4.95
N ASN A 132 6.30 -0.56 5.84
CA ASN A 132 7.68 -0.20 5.53
C ASN A 132 8.61 -1.18 6.22
N ILE A 133 9.60 -1.68 5.49
CA ILE A 133 10.65 -2.54 6.03
C ILE A 133 11.96 -1.77 6.05
N ARG A 134 12.55 -1.58 7.25
CA ARG A 134 13.79 -0.82 7.42
C ARG A 134 13.70 0.61 6.86
N GLY A 135 12.53 1.21 6.99
CA GLY A 135 12.24 2.56 6.53
C GLY A 135 11.99 2.69 5.03
N MET A 136 12.09 1.62 4.25
CA MET A 136 11.72 1.63 2.83
C MET A 136 10.23 1.33 2.68
N SER A 137 9.55 2.18 1.92
CA SER A 137 8.10 2.14 1.71
C SER A 137 7.64 1.07 0.72
N GLY A 138 6.34 1.04 0.51
CA GLY A 138 5.60 0.04 -0.26
C GLY A 138 6.19 -0.34 -1.60
N GLY A 139 6.65 0.60 -2.43
CA GLY A 139 7.23 0.29 -3.75
C GLY A 139 8.49 -0.59 -3.72
N PHE A 140 9.11 -0.75 -2.55
CA PHE A 140 10.30 -1.59 -2.33
C PHE A 140 10.00 -2.89 -1.58
N VAL A 141 8.76 -3.10 -1.15
CA VAL A 141 8.30 -4.31 -0.46
C VAL A 141 7.62 -5.22 -1.47
N PHE A 142 8.08 -6.46 -1.54
CA PHE A 142 7.45 -7.49 -2.37
C PHE A 142 6.57 -8.40 -1.51
N SER A 143 5.41 -8.81 -2.01
CA SER A 143 4.46 -9.60 -1.23
C SER A 143 4.02 -10.86 -1.95
N THR A 144 3.95 -11.96 -1.19
CA THR A 144 3.50 -13.26 -1.66
C THR A 144 2.43 -13.84 -0.75
N LEU A 145 1.55 -14.66 -1.32
CA LEU A 145 0.61 -15.52 -0.61
C LEU A 145 0.86 -16.97 -1.01
N ASN A 146 1.21 -17.82 -0.05
CA ASN A 146 1.60 -19.21 -0.29
C ASN A 146 2.76 -19.34 -1.32
N GLY A 147 3.75 -18.42 -1.26
CA GLY A 147 4.90 -18.36 -2.16
C GLY A 147 4.60 -17.77 -3.55
N ARG A 148 3.42 -17.22 -3.80
CA ARG A 148 2.96 -16.70 -5.09
C ARG A 148 2.80 -15.19 -5.05
N GLU A 149 3.31 -14.50 -6.06
CA GLU A 149 3.22 -13.06 -6.23
C GLU A 149 1.77 -12.58 -6.13
N GLN A 150 1.55 -11.52 -5.36
CA GLN A 150 0.28 -10.84 -5.23
C GLN A 150 0.33 -9.50 -5.96
N VAL A 151 -0.84 -9.02 -6.40
CA VAL A 151 -1.01 -7.76 -7.13
C VAL A 151 -1.84 -6.79 -6.31
N SER A 152 -1.74 -5.49 -6.65
CA SER A 152 -2.28 -4.37 -5.89
C SER A 152 -3.50 -3.76 -6.57
N THR A 153 -4.45 -3.25 -5.80
CA THR A 153 -5.60 -2.48 -6.29
C THR A 153 -5.22 -1.04 -6.66
N SER A 154 -4.14 -0.49 -6.10
CA SER A 154 -3.70 0.89 -6.32
C SER A 154 -2.78 1.08 -7.53
N GLY A 155 -2.36 0.01 -8.20
CA GLY A 155 -1.37 0.05 -9.27
C GLY A 155 0.07 0.28 -8.79
N SER A 156 0.33 0.10 -7.49
CA SER A 156 1.66 -0.01 -6.94
C SER A 156 2.18 -1.45 -7.07
N ARG A 157 3.41 -1.74 -6.60
CA ARG A 157 3.89 -3.13 -6.51
C ARG A 157 3.74 -3.71 -5.10
N SER A 158 3.38 -2.88 -4.14
CA SER A 158 3.00 -3.29 -2.79
C SER A 158 1.52 -3.57 -2.72
N ILE A 159 1.16 -4.64 -2.01
CA ILE A 159 -0.25 -4.94 -1.76
C ILE A 159 -0.78 -4.09 -0.59
N GLU A 160 -2.06 -3.90 -0.61
CA GLU A 160 -2.84 -3.33 0.49
C GLU A 160 -3.14 -4.45 1.50
N PHE A 161 -2.43 -4.44 2.65
CA PHE A 161 -2.53 -5.51 3.65
C PHE A 161 -3.87 -5.54 4.39
N ASP A 162 -4.64 -4.48 4.33
CA ASP A 162 -6.02 -4.41 4.84
C ASP A 162 -7.00 -5.27 4.01
N GLN A 163 -6.65 -5.60 2.74
CA GLN A 163 -7.39 -6.55 1.90
C GLN A 163 -7.27 -8.00 2.39
N TYR A 164 -6.30 -8.31 3.26
CA TYR A 164 -6.01 -9.66 3.75
C TYR A 164 -6.47 -9.82 5.21
N PRO A 165 -7.67 -10.43 5.46
CA PRO A 165 -8.16 -10.66 6.82
C PRO A 165 -7.19 -11.50 7.64
N SER A 166 -6.75 -10.98 8.79
CA SER A 166 -5.85 -11.71 9.70
C SER A 166 -6.42 -13.05 10.15
N GLU A 167 -7.74 -13.20 10.17
CA GLU A 167 -8.45 -14.40 10.52
C GLU A 167 -8.30 -15.56 9.51
N LEU A 168 -7.85 -15.26 8.28
CA LEU A 168 -7.66 -16.24 7.21
C LEU A 168 -6.18 -16.57 6.95
N ILE A 169 -5.26 -15.88 7.63
CA ILE A 169 -3.82 -16.04 7.51
C ILE A 169 -3.29 -16.80 8.72
N SER A 170 -2.56 -17.88 8.50
CA SER A 170 -2.01 -18.75 9.57
C SER A 170 -0.63 -18.32 10.03
N SER A 171 0.16 -17.71 9.14
CA SER A 171 1.50 -17.20 9.46
C SER A 171 1.94 -16.16 8.45
N ALA A 172 2.93 -15.36 8.85
CA ALA A 172 3.62 -14.45 7.96
C ALA A 172 5.13 -14.48 8.22
N ALA A 173 5.91 -14.36 7.15
CA ALA A 173 7.35 -14.24 7.21
C ALA A 173 7.79 -12.96 6.50
N VAL A 174 8.75 -12.23 7.10
CA VAL A 174 9.38 -11.07 6.48
C VAL A 174 10.83 -11.41 6.22
N TYR A 175 11.16 -11.70 4.97
CA TYR A 175 12.53 -11.98 4.53
C TYR A 175 13.27 -10.68 4.31
N LYS A 176 14.22 -10.36 5.19
CA LYS A 176 15.08 -9.18 5.11
C LYS A 176 16.33 -9.44 4.27
N SER A 177 16.73 -10.70 4.09
CA SER A 177 17.74 -11.12 3.13
C SER A 177 17.17 -12.13 2.14
N PRO A 178 17.41 -11.98 0.81
CA PRO A 178 16.89 -12.90 -0.18
C PRO A 178 17.73 -14.17 -0.28
N LYS A 179 17.17 -15.21 -0.87
CA LYS A 179 17.87 -16.38 -1.40
C LYS A 179 17.45 -16.62 -2.85
N ALA A 180 18.26 -17.31 -3.62
CA ALA A 180 18.05 -17.44 -5.06
C ALA A 180 16.72 -18.11 -5.46
N SER A 181 16.11 -18.92 -4.58
CA SER A 181 14.82 -19.57 -4.80
C SER A 181 13.62 -18.65 -4.53
N LEU A 182 13.78 -17.52 -3.79
CA LEU A 182 12.70 -16.54 -3.61
C LEU A 182 12.47 -15.74 -4.88
N ILE A 183 11.22 -15.34 -5.11
CA ILE A 183 10.87 -14.43 -6.19
C ILE A 183 11.54 -13.08 -5.93
N GLU A 184 12.10 -12.50 -6.98
CA GLU A 184 12.72 -11.17 -6.94
C GLU A 184 11.67 -10.05 -6.86
N GLY A 185 12.04 -8.87 -6.36
CA GLY A 185 11.17 -7.68 -6.37
C GLY A 185 11.17 -6.88 -5.07
N GLY A 186 11.79 -7.38 -4.00
CA GLY A 186 11.84 -6.69 -2.70
C GLY A 186 13.22 -6.15 -2.35
N VAL A 187 13.55 -4.89 -2.74
CA VAL A 187 14.76 -4.23 -2.25
C VAL A 187 14.68 -4.00 -0.73
N ALA A 188 13.52 -3.67 -0.19
CA ALA A 188 13.30 -3.59 1.26
C ALA A 188 13.31 -4.97 1.91
N GLY A 189 12.57 -5.88 1.34
CA GLY A 189 12.38 -7.25 1.77
C GLY A 189 11.13 -7.87 1.12
N THR A 190 10.88 -9.14 1.41
CA THR A 190 9.70 -9.87 0.93
C THR A 190 8.83 -10.26 2.11
N VAL A 191 7.54 -9.96 2.03
CA VAL A 191 6.52 -10.42 2.96
C VAL A 191 5.81 -11.63 2.36
N GLU A 192 5.89 -12.75 3.03
CA GLU A 192 5.14 -13.94 2.67
C GLU A 192 4.01 -14.17 3.66
N LEU A 193 2.80 -14.16 3.16
CA LEU A 193 1.59 -14.57 3.88
C LEU A 193 1.30 -16.03 3.58
N GLN A 194 0.88 -16.78 4.59
CA GLN A 194 0.53 -18.18 4.42
C GLN A 194 -0.87 -18.45 4.95
N THR A 195 -1.67 -19.14 4.16
CA THR A 195 -2.93 -19.72 4.60
C THR A 195 -2.67 -21.08 5.28
N VAL A 196 -3.70 -21.61 5.90
CA VAL A 196 -3.58 -22.88 6.62
C VAL A 196 -3.29 -24.06 5.67
N SER A 197 -2.45 -25.00 6.14
CA SER A 197 -2.23 -26.30 5.51
C SER A 197 -3.10 -27.35 6.21
N PRO A 198 -4.19 -27.84 5.61
CA PRO A 198 -5.17 -28.67 6.32
C PRO A 198 -4.67 -30.06 6.70
N LEU A 199 -3.61 -30.58 6.09
CA LEU A 199 -3.00 -31.83 6.53
C LEU A 199 -2.06 -31.66 7.72
N SER A 200 -1.60 -30.46 8.03
CA SER A 200 -0.66 -30.18 9.13
C SER A 200 -1.33 -30.00 10.51
N ILE A 201 -2.67 -29.90 10.57
CA ILE A 201 -3.39 -29.70 11.85
C ILE A 201 -3.25 -30.91 12.78
N GLU A 202 -3.16 -30.65 14.10
CA GLU A 202 -3.05 -31.71 15.10
C GLU A 202 -4.35 -32.50 15.26
N LYS A 203 -5.50 -31.83 15.21
CA LYS A 203 -6.83 -32.46 15.35
C LYS A 203 -7.34 -32.97 14.01
N ASP A 204 -8.14 -34.03 14.01
CA ASP A 204 -8.81 -34.52 12.81
C ASP A 204 -9.77 -33.49 12.22
N HIS A 205 -10.42 -32.71 13.08
CA HIS A 205 -11.32 -31.64 12.72
C HIS A 205 -11.14 -30.45 13.68
N SER A 206 -11.17 -29.22 13.15
CA SER A 206 -11.17 -27.97 13.88
C SER A 206 -12.23 -27.03 13.31
N PHE A 207 -12.96 -26.38 14.18
CA PHE A 207 -14.00 -25.42 13.83
C PHE A 207 -13.91 -24.22 14.76
N ILE A 208 -13.78 -23.02 14.18
CA ILE A 208 -13.64 -21.77 14.94
C ILE A 208 -14.65 -20.75 14.41
N VAL A 209 -15.34 -20.07 15.33
CA VAL A 209 -16.18 -18.90 15.04
C VAL A 209 -15.77 -17.77 15.95
N ASN A 210 -15.50 -16.61 15.36
CA ASN A 210 -15.29 -15.36 16.11
C ASN A 210 -16.38 -14.37 15.76
N ALA A 211 -16.89 -13.67 16.75
CA ALA A 211 -17.82 -12.57 16.58
C ALA A 211 -17.39 -11.41 17.48
N ARG A 212 -17.21 -10.22 16.93
CA ARG A 212 -16.83 -9.02 17.68
C ARG A 212 -17.77 -7.87 17.30
N GLY A 213 -18.24 -7.13 18.29
CA GLY A 213 -18.87 -5.82 18.10
C GLY A 213 -17.82 -4.74 18.31
N MET A 214 -17.95 -3.63 17.59
CA MET A 214 -17.07 -2.47 17.63
C MET A 214 -17.86 -1.21 17.93
N HIS A 215 -17.22 -0.24 18.61
CA HIS A 215 -17.73 1.11 18.80
C HIS A 215 -16.58 2.11 18.66
N ASN A 216 -16.79 3.15 17.84
CA ASN A 216 -15.85 4.29 17.71
C ASN A 216 -16.41 5.49 18.48
N ASP A 217 -15.65 6.02 19.42
CA ASP A 217 -16.14 7.11 20.31
C ASP A 217 -16.21 8.49 19.63
N ARG A 218 -15.43 8.72 18.57
CA ARG A 218 -15.50 9.97 17.77
C ARG A 218 -16.71 10.04 16.85
N ALA A 219 -17.33 8.90 16.50
CA ALA A 219 -18.48 8.89 15.61
C ALA A 219 -19.64 9.76 16.11
N SER A 220 -19.78 9.90 17.44
CA SER A 220 -20.79 10.80 18.03
C SER A 220 -20.55 12.28 17.75
N GLU A 221 -19.34 12.67 17.35
CA GLU A 221 -18.97 14.05 17.01
C GLU A 221 -19.13 14.36 15.51
N VAL A 222 -19.32 13.33 14.67
CA VAL A 222 -19.40 13.45 13.21
C VAL A 222 -20.83 13.23 12.75
N PHE A 223 -21.43 14.26 12.15
CA PHE A 223 -22.81 14.18 11.67
C PHE A 223 -22.98 13.12 10.58
N GLY A 224 -23.87 12.19 10.79
CA GLY A 224 -24.19 11.11 9.83
C GLY A 224 -23.24 9.91 9.87
N ALA A 225 -22.25 9.90 10.77
CA ALA A 225 -21.37 8.74 10.90
C ALA A 225 -22.02 7.57 11.66
N GLU A 226 -21.68 6.36 11.27
CA GLU A 226 -22.03 5.15 12.00
C GLU A 226 -21.14 5.03 13.26
N GLU A 227 -21.73 4.66 14.41
CA GLU A 227 -20.98 4.51 15.65
C GLU A 227 -20.51 3.07 15.91
N TYR A 228 -21.21 2.08 15.33
CA TYR A 228 -21.04 0.67 15.64
C TYR A 228 -20.65 -0.12 14.40
N GLY A 229 -19.74 -1.07 14.60
CA GLY A 229 -19.34 -2.02 13.61
C GLY A 229 -19.35 -3.45 14.13
N SER A 230 -19.01 -4.39 13.26
CA SER A 230 -18.92 -5.80 13.61
C SER A 230 -17.88 -6.55 12.80
N ARG A 231 -17.28 -7.58 13.42
CA ARG A 231 -16.44 -8.56 12.74
C ARG A 231 -16.96 -9.96 13.02
N LEU A 232 -17.07 -10.75 11.98
CA LEU A 232 -17.48 -12.15 12.07
C LEU A 232 -16.50 -12.99 11.25
N SER A 233 -15.94 -14.03 11.85
CA SER A 233 -15.17 -15.01 11.10
C SER A 233 -15.59 -16.44 11.44
N PHE A 234 -15.39 -17.29 10.46
CA PHE A 234 -15.66 -18.71 10.51
C PHE A 234 -14.52 -19.44 9.82
N SER A 235 -14.00 -20.48 10.46
CA SER A 235 -13.05 -21.38 9.82
C SER A 235 -13.36 -22.84 10.18
N TYR A 236 -13.14 -23.69 9.21
CA TYR A 236 -13.21 -25.14 9.36
C TYR A 236 -12.00 -25.79 8.67
N GLN A 237 -11.40 -26.75 9.35
CA GLN A 237 -10.33 -27.59 8.83
C GLN A 237 -10.64 -29.05 9.20
N GLY A 238 -10.35 -29.96 8.27
CA GLY A 238 -10.61 -31.38 8.53
C GLY A 238 -9.77 -32.33 7.70
N LYS A 239 -9.38 -33.46 8.29
CA LYS A 239 -8.72 -34.58 7.64
C LYS A 239 -9.70 -35.69 7.32
N PHE A 240 -9.51 -36.31 6.18
CA PHE A 240 -10.39 -37.33 5.60
C PHE A 240 -9.53 -38.42 4.94
N LEU A 241 -10.16 -39.54 4.61
CA LEU A 241 -9.54 -40.66 3.88
C LEU A 241 -8.26 -41.17 4.57
N GLU A 242 -8.34 -41.42 5.87
CA GLU A 242 -7.19 -41.89 6.66
C GLU A 242 -6.02 -40.89 6.59
N ASP A 243 -6.33 -39.57 6.80
CA ASP A 243 -5.39 -38.43 6.82
C ASP A 243 -4.66 -38.17 5.49
N THR A 244 -5.15 -38.75 4.39
CA THR A 244 -4.58 -38.47 3.05
C THR A 244 -5.23 -37.27 2.35
N LEU A 245 -6.37 -36.81 2.81
CA LEU A 245 -7.06 -35.65 2.24
C LEU A 245 -7.35 -34.61 3.35
N GLY A 246 -6.79 -33.44 3.22
CA GLY A 246 -7.08 -32.27 4.05
C GLY A 246 -7.94 -31.28 3.32
N VAL A 247 -8.92 -30.67 4.03
CA VAL A 247 -9.77 -29.61 3.50
C VAL A 247 -9.85 -28.49 4.51
N ALA A 248 -9.67 -27.24 4.08
CA ALA A 248 -9.90 -26.05 4.87
C ALA A 248 -10.80 -25.07 4.14
N VAL A 249 -11.69 -24.40 4.87
CA VAL A 249 -12.50 -23.29 4.39
C VAL A 249 -12.58 -22.22 5.45
N GLY A 250 -12.52 -20.96 5.04
CA GLY A 250 -12.61 -19.80 5.90
C GLY A 250 -13.46 -18.70 5.27
N TYR A 251 -14.13 -17.96 6.14
CA TYR A 251 -14.86 -16.75 5.79
C TYR A 251 -14.64 -15.71 6.88
N ALA A 252 -14.35 -14.48 6.49
CA ALA A 252 -14.24 -13.35 7.40
C ALA A 252 -15.04 -12.15 6.83
N ARG A 253 -15.88 -11.56 7.66
CA ARG A 253 -16.59 -10.31 7.37
C ARG A 253 -16.18 -9.24 8.36
N LEU A 254 -15.83 -8.10 7.82
CA LEU A 254 -15.66 -6.83 8.53
C LEU A 254 -16.80 -5.89 8.10
N ASP A 255 -17.36 -5.16 9.04
CA ASP A 255 -18.27 -4.05 8.84
C ASP A 255 -17.87 -3.01 9.88
N GLN A 256 -17.17 -1.96 9.45
CA GLN A 256 -16.46 -1.04 10.34
C GLN A 256 -16.73 0.41 9.96
N PRO A 257 -17.15 1.26 10.93
CA PRO A 257 -17.21 2.71 10.71
C PRO A 257 -15.80 3.27 10.46
N SER A 258 -15.69 4.07 9.41
CA SER A 258 -14.51 4.92 9.14
C SER A 258 -14.88 6.36 9.53
N VAL A 259 -14.23 6.89 10.56
CA VAL A 259 -14.61 8.17 11.16
C VAL A 259 -13.39 9.01 11.44
N ALA A 260 -13.42 10.29 11.05
CA ALA A 260 -12.44 11.26 11.46
C ALA A 260 -13.01 12.69 11.47
N THR A 261 -12.39 13.53 12.28
CA THR A 261 -12.54 14.99 12.18
C THR A 261 -11.16 15.55 11.84
N GLN A 262 -11.08 16.40 10.81
CA GLN A 262 -9.77 16.83 10.33
C GLN A 262 -9.71 18.29 9.92
N PHE A 263 -8.51 18.85 10.10
CA PHE A 263 -8.04 20.07 9.44
C PHE A 263 -7.00 19.66 8.39
N ILE A 264 -7.13 20.16 7.16
CA ILE A 264 -6.18 19.92 6.07
C ILE A 264 -5.65 21.28 5.62
N GLY A 265 -4.38 21.57 5.89
CA GLY A 265 -3.67 22.69 5.28
C GLY A 265 -3.41 22.41 3.81
N LEU A 266 -3.73 23.39 2.96
CA LEU A 266 -3.35 23.33 1.55
C LEU A 266 -1.91 23.84 1.36
N ALA A 267 -1.31 23.58 0.21
CA ALA A 267 0.09 23.88 -0.07
C ALA A 267 0.55 25.33 0.16
N TYR A 268 1.86 25.49 0.39
CA TYR A 268 2.55 26.78 0.59
C TYR A 268 3.52 27.10 -0.56
N ASN A 269 3.20 26.72 -1.76
CA ASN A 269 4.08 26.78 -2.91
C ASN A 269 4.11 28.13 -3.60
N ASP A 270 3.14 29.01 -3.34
CA ASP A 270 3.13 30.35 -3.93
C ASP A 270 3.95 31.35 -3.10
N ALA A 271 4.79 32.12 -3.81
CA ALA A 271 5.59 33.18 -3.23
C ALA A 271 5.05 34.53 -3.67
N LYS A 272 4.97 35.47 -2.74
CA LYS A 272 4.53 36.85 -2.98
C LYS A 272 5.35 37.77 -2.12
N GLU A 273 5.68 38.94 -2.65
CA GLU A 273 6.23 40.04 -1.89
C GLU A 273 5.10 40.91 -1.36
N LEU A 274 4.99 41.02 -0.03
CA LEU A 274 3.94 41.75 0.65
C LEU A 274 4.32 43.18 0.96
N ASP A 275 5.57 43.60 0.75
CA ASP A 275 6.06 44.93 1.00
C ASP A 275 5.72 45.98 -0.09
N GLY A 276 5.12 45.52 -1.21
CA GLY A 276 4.66 46.36 -2.31
C GLY A 276 5.73 46.73 -3.33
N VAL A 277 6.92 46.15 -3.29
CA VAL A 277 7.93 46.28 -4.33
C VAL A 277 7.62 45.24 -5.43
N ALA A 278 7.40 45.70 -6.64
CA ALA A 278 7.15 44.79 -7.77
C ALA A 278 8.42 43.98 -8.10
N ASN A 279 8.45 42.73 -7.75
CA ASN A 279 9.51 41.84 -8.12
C ASN A 279 9.21 41.03 -9.39
N ASP A 280 10.27 40.76 -10.11
CA ASP A 280 10.26 39.95 -11.30
C ASP A 280 9.73 38.53 -10.95
N THR A 281 8.67 38.15 -11.61
CA THR A 281 7.85 36.99 -11.27
C THR A 281 8.48 35.61 -11.48
N ASN A 282 9.79 35.57 -11.79
CA ASN A 282 10.52 34.38 -12.21
C ASN A 282 11.70 34.00 -11.28
N GLY A 283 11.62 34.33 -10.00
CA GLY A 283 12.61 33.85 -9.03
C GLY A 283 12.41 32.36 -8.72
N PRO A 284 13.51 31.59 -8.48
CA PRO A 284 13.40 30.22 -8.05
C PRO A 284 12.60 30.12 -6.74
N VAL A 285 11.89 28.99 -6.56
CA VAL A 285 11.03 28.68 -5.41
C VAL A 285 11.74 28.83 -4.05
N ASP A 286 13.07 28.77 -4.04
CA ASP A 286 13.93 28.91 -2.85
C ASP A 286 14.52 30.33 -2.68
N ASN A 287 13.93 31.35 -3.28
CA ASN A 287 14.44 32.72 -3.10
C ASN A 287 14.10 33.22 -1.68
N PRO A 288 15.10 33.50 -0.82
CA PRO A 288 14.86 33.92 0.57
C PRO A 288 14.20 35.29 0.73
N ASP A 289 14.07 36.03 -0.38
CA ASP A 289 13.45 37.36 -0.39
C ASP A 289 11.94 37.33 -0.68
N PHE A 290 11.34 36.12 -0.87
CA PHE A 290 9.90 35.97 -1.10
C PHE A 290 9.18 35.37 0.11
N GLU A 291 7.99 35.84 0.39
CA GLU A 291 7.09 35.28 1.39
C GLU A 291 6.17 34.21 0.77
N TYR A 292 6.06 33.07 1.45
CA TYR A 292 5.17 31.98 1.08
C TYR A 292 3.82 32.13 1.76
N ILE A 293 2.74 31.92 0.99
CA ILE A 293 1.37 32.06 1.46
C ILE A 293 0.61 30.77 1.14
N SER A 294 -0.16 30.28 2.13
CA SER A 294 -1.01 29.12 1.95
C SER A 294 -2.09 29.34 0.87
N GLU A 295 -2.36 28.33 0.05
CA GLU A 295 -3.52 28.26 -0.82
C GLU A 295 -4.84 28.25 -0.07
N GLY A 296 -4.83 27.72 1.16
CA GLY A 296 -6.00 27.63 2.00
C GLY A 296 -5.98 26.44 2.95
N PHE A 297 -7.17 26.01 3.34
CA PHE A 297 -7.34 24.85 4.22
C PHE A 297 -8.74 24.23 4.03
N GLU A 298 -8.89 23.00 4.52
CA GLU A 298 -10.17 22.33 4.63
C GLU A 298 -10.44 21.94 6.09
N MET A 299 -11.70 21.99 6.47
CA MET A 299 -12.20 21.47 7.73
C MET A 299 -13.30 20.50 7.43
N GLN A 300 -13.13 19.24 7.82
CA GLN A 300 -14.02 18.19 7.39
C GLN A 300 -14.39 17.25 8.54
N HIS A 301 -15.66 16.88 8.57
CA HIS A 301 -16.16 15.66 9.15
C HIS A 301 -16.05 14.56 8.08
N LEU A 302 -15.31 13.52 8.39
CA LEU A 302 -15.28 12.29 7.59
C LEU A 302 -16.11 11.22 8.28
N GLY A 303 -16.97 10.58 7.55
CA GLY A 303 -17.73 9.43 7.99
C GLY A 303 -17.89 8.44 6.86
N GLY A 304 -18.05 7.18 7.20
CA GLY A 304 -18.22 6.13 6.22
C GLY A 304 -18.33 4.76 6.85
N VAL A 305 -18.46 3.76 5.99
CA VAL A 305 -18.47 2.36 6.38
C VAL A 305 -17.57 1.59 5.44
N GLU A 306 -16.71 0.78 6.00
CA GLU A 306 -15.87 -0.17 5.30
C GLU A 306 -16.43 -1.57 5.51
N THR A 307 -16.73 -2.27 4.43
CA THR A 307 -17.21 -3.64 4.45
C THR A 307 -16.23 -4.53 3.71
N ARG A 308 -15.69 -5.54 4.40
CA ARG A 308 -14.82 -6.53 3.77
C ARG A 308 -15.41 -7.93 3.90
N ASN A 309 -15.37 -8.70 2.82
CA ASN A 309 -15.74 -10.10 2.79
C ASN A 309 -14.57 -10.91 2.24
N GLY A 310 -13.88 -11.63 3.12
CA GLY A 310 -12.77 -12.51 2.76
C GLY A 310 -13.21 -13.97 2.73
N TYR A 311 -12.73 -14.71 1.76
CA TYR A 311 -12.97 -16.14 1.58
C TYR A 311 -11.66 -16.87 1.36
N MET A 312 -11.50 -18.02 1.98
CA MET A 312 -10.36 -18.89 1.78
C MET A 312 -10.80 -20.35 1.65
N GLY A 313 -10.21 -21.07 0.72
CA GLY A 313 -10.37 -22.50 0.58
C GLY A 313 -9.04 -23.16 0.26
N ALA A 314 -8.75 -24.31 0.89
CA ALA A 314 -7.56 -25.10 0.59
C ALA A 314 -7.89 -26.59 0.61
N ILE A 315 -7.32 -27.33 -0.32
CA ILE A 315 -7.38 -28.78 -0.39
C ILE A 315 -5.94 -29.29 -0.52
N GLU A 316 -5.58 -30.23 0.33
CA GLU A 316 -4.32 -30.98 0.23
C GLU A 316 -4.61 -32.47 0.10
N TRP A 317 -4.03 -33.09 -0.90
CA TRP A 317 -4.22 -34.51 -1.15
C TRP A 317 -2.86 -35.23 -1.27
N ALA A 318 -2.60 -36.10 -0.32
CA ALA A 318 -1.40 -36.93 -0.23
C ALA A 318 -1.78 -38.42 -0.42
N PRO A 319 -2.07 -38.86 -1.67
CA PRO A 319 -2.51 -40.24 -1.93
C PRO A 319 -1.44 -41.29 -1.62
N VAL A 320 -0.18 -40.89 -1.59
CA VAL A 320 0.99 -41.66 -1.23
C VAL A 320 1.99 -40.75 -0.50
N ASP A 321 2.86 -41.33 0.31
CA ASP A 321 3.79 -40.61 1.21
C ASP A 321 4.76 -39.67 0.49
N ASN A 322 5.01 -39.92 -0.79
CA ASN A 322 5.98 -39.14 -1.59
C ASN A 322 5.35 -38.16 -2.59
N PHE A 323 4.03 -37.90 -2.50
CA PHE A 323 3.36 -36.97 -3.41
C PHE A 323 2.26 -36.20 -2.68
N VAL A 324 2.28 -34.88 -2.79
CA VAL A 324 1.25 -33.98 -2.25
C VAL A 324 0.77 -33.05 -3.37
N LEU A 325 -0.53 -33.01 -3.58
CA LEU A 325 -1.20 -32.03 -4.43
C LEU A 325 -1.95 -31.03 -3.55
N LYS A 326 -1.69 -29.75 -3.74
CA LYS A 326 -2.36 -28.64 -3.06
C LYS A 326 -3.12 -27.81 -4.06
N ALA A 327 -4.33 -27.40 -3.71
CA ALA A 327 -5.09 -26.39 -4.44
C ALA A 327 -5.65 -25.41 -3.43
N ASP A 328 -5.46 -24.14 -3.66
CA ASP A 328 -5.94 -23.10 -2.77
C ASP A 328 -6.53 -21.92 -3.53
N ALA A 329 -7.45 -21.23 -2.87
CA ALA A 329 -8.11 -20.04 -3.35
C ALA A 329 -8.26 -19.04 -2.20
N PHE A 330 -7.95 -17.79 -2.46
CA PHE A 330 -8.20 -16.65 -1.60
C PHE A 330 -8.93 -15.59 -2.41
N MET A 331 -9.97 -14.99 -1.81
CA MET A 331 -10.73 -13.91 -2.43
C MET A 331 -11.08 -12.89 -1.34
N SER A 332 -10.91 -11.62 -1.64
CA SER A 332 -11.34 -10.51 -0.78
C SER A 332 -12.12 -9.50 -1.60
N ARG A 333 -13.21 -9.03 -1.05
CA ARG A 333 -13.97 -7.88 -1.54
C ARG A 333 -14.03 -6.86 -0.44
N PHE A 334 -13.56 -5.67 -0.73
CA PHE A 334 -13.52 -4.55 0.18
C PHE A 334 -14.29 -3.39 -0.45
N ASP A 335 -15.37 -3.02 0.18
CA ASP A 335 -16.24 -1.93 -0.25
C ASP A 335 -16.12 -0.81 0.79
N SER A 336 -15.66 0.36 0.39
CA SER A 336 -15.60 1.56 1.22
C SER A 336 -16.54 2.62 0.68
N GLU A 337 -17.51 3.01 1.49
CA GLU A 337 -18.39 4.14 1.21
C GLU A 337 -18.11 5.22 2.25
N SER A 338 -17.68 6.39 1.82
CA SER A 338 -17.32 7.48 2.73
C SER A 338 -17.84 8.83 2.23
N PHE A 339 -17.98 9.75 3.16
CA PHE A 339 -18.35 11.13 2.87
C PHE A 339 -17.42 12.12 3.56
N ALA A 340 -17.24 13.30 2.95
CA ALA A 340 -16.65 14.45 3.59
C ALA A 340 -17.64 15.61 3.60
N ARG A 341 -17.82 16.25 4.77
CA ARG A 341 -18.74 17.37 4.96
C ARG A 341 -18.03 18.48 5.73
N GLY A 342 -18.16 19.72 5.30
CA GLY A 342 -17.55 20.83 6.01
C GLY A 342 -17.18 22.00 5.12
N TYR A 343 -15.98 22.55 5.34
CA TYR A 343 -15.49 23.75 4.66
C TYR A 343 -14.27 23.46 3.81
N ARG A 344 -14.22 24.10 2.62
CA ARG A 344 -13.00 24.36 1.86
C ARG A 344 -12.78 25.87 1.82
N VAL A 345 -11.72 26.35 2.42
CA VAL A 345 -11.38 27.76 2.48
C VAL A 345 -10.22 28.03 1.55
N LYS A 346 -10.44 28.83 0.52
CA LYS A 346 -9.40 29.31 -0.38
C LYS A 346 -8.89 30.66 0.11
N LEU A 347 -7.61 30.73 0.44
CA LEU A 347 -6.94 31.98 0.86
C LEU A 347 -6.37 32.74 -0.32
N GLY A 348 -6.16 32.04 -1.44
CA GLY A 348 -5.77 32.64 -2.72
C GLY A 348 -4.26 32.61 -2.99
N GLY A 349 -3.45 31.97 -2.15
CA GLY A 349 -2.01 31.78 -2.37
C GLY A 349 -1.32 33.05 -2.85
N ARG A 350 -0.66 33.00 -4.01
CA ARG A 350 0.03 34.14 -4.63
C ARG A 350 -0.88 35.35 -4.89
N ASN A 351 -2.18 35.11 -5.12
CA ASN A 351 -3.17 36.15 -5.35
C ASN A 351 -3.88 36.61 -4.06
N ALA A 352 -3.42 36.19 -2.89
CA ALA A 352 -4.03 36.55 -1.62
C ALA A 352 -3.93 38.06 -1.32
N SER A 353 -4.97 38.60 -0.67
CA SER A 353 -4.95 39.93 -0.09
C SER A 353 -4.95 39.81 1.44
N VAL A 354 -3.80 40.02 2.04
CA VAL A 354 -3.56 39.80 3.48
C VAL A 354 -3.39 41.16 4.19
N ALA A 355 -4.15 41.38 5.27
CA ALA A 355 -3.98 42.48 6.20
C ALA A 355 -3.38 41.95 7.51
N ASN A 356 -2.41 42.73 8.05
CA ASN A 356 -1.70 42.35 9.27
C ASN A 356 -1.07 40.95 9.22
N PRO A 357 -0.24 40.65 8.23
CA PRO A 357 0.36 39.32 8.11
C PRO A 357 1.23 39.03 9.33
N VAL A 358 1.19 37.75 9.78
CA VAL A 358 2.06 37.17 10.81
C VAL A 358 2.98 36.18 10.12
N PHE A 359 4.27 36.30 10.38
CA PHE A 359 5.29 35.51 9.73
C PHE A 359 5.99 34.53 10.68
N ASP A 360 6.38 33.40 10.17
CA ASP A 360 7.46 32.56 10.68
C ASP A 360 8.49 32.35 9.57
N GLY A 361 9.69 32.89 9.74
CA GLY A 361 10.66 33.01 8.65
C GLY A 361 10.08 33.85 7.50
N ASN A 362 10.02 33.27 6.32
CA ASN A 362 9.42 33.83 5.11
C ASN A 362 8.01 33.30 4.79
N SER A 363 7.39 32.60 5.74
CA SER A 363 6.05 32.01 5.55
C SER A 363 5.01 32.80 6.34
N VAL A 364 3.89 33.14 5.68
CA VAL A 364 2.74 33.75 6.32
C VAL A 364 1.96 32.67 7.05
N ILE A 365 2.01 32.70 8.37
CA ILE A 365 1.30 31.76 9.25
C ILE A 365 0.02 32.38 9.84
N GLY A 366 -0.30 33.64 9.54
CA GLY A 366 -1.50 34.29 10.03
C GLY A 366 -1.76 35.63 9.38
N GLY A 367 -2.94 36.20 9.66
CA GLY A 367 -3.39 37.48 9.15
C GLY A 367 -4.88 37.52 8.87
N THR A 368 -5.36 38.58 8.23
CA THR A 368 -6.73 38.70 7.74
C THR A 368 -6.74 38.67 6.22
N PHE A 369 -7.31 37.63 5.66
CA PHE A 369 -7.44 37.40 4.21
C PHE A 369 -8.75 37.99 3.71
N ASN A 370 -8.69 38.81 2.69
CA ASN A 370 -9.85 39.53 2.15
C ASN A 370 -10.05 39.19 0.67
N ARG A 371 -11.31 39.04 0.26
CA ARG A 371 -11.62 38.93 -1.17
C ARG A 371 -11.50 40.33 -1.80
N THR A 372 -10.83 40.37 -2.94
CA THR A 372 -10.71 41.56 -3.78
C THR A 372 -10.95 41.20 -5.22
N SER A 373 -11.01 42.12 -6.15
CA SER A 373 -11.16 41.87 -7.58
C SER A 373 -10.00 41.04 -8.18
N LYS A 374 -8.90 40.87 -7.44
CA LYS A 374 -7.72 40.10 -7.82
C LYS A 374 -7.41 38.91 -6.89
N SER A 375 -8.08 38.83 -5.73
CA SER A 375 -7.88 37.72 -4.78
C SER A 375 -9.04 36.74 -4.89
N TYR A 376 -8.72 35.45 -4.87
CA TYR A 376 -9.71 34.38 -4.94
C TYR A 376 -10.12 33.86 -3.55
N THR A 377 -9.93 34.66 -2.49
CA THR A 377 -10.33 34.34 -1.14
C THR A 377 -11.83 34.04 -1.08
N ARG A 378 -12.21 32.86 -0.65
CA ARG A 378 -13.60 32.40 -0.54
C ARG A 378 -13.78 31.25 0.42
N VAL A 379 -15.01 31.00 0.82
CA VAL A 379 -15.42 29.82 1.59
C VAL A 379 -16.41 29.02 0.76
N GLU A 380 -16.09 27.76 0.55
CA GLU A 380 -16.92 26.75 -0.09
C GLU A 380 -17.41 25.78 1.00
N ILE A 381 -18.63 25.33 0.90
CA ILE A 381 -19.17 24.26 1.74
C ILE A 381 -19.10 23.00 0.91
N VAL A 382 -18.44 21.99 1.45
CA VAL A 382 -18.13 20.73 0.75
C VAL A 382 -19.09 19.65 1.21
N ASN A 383 -19.62 18.90 0.26
CA ASN A 383 -20.38 17.69 0.47
C ASN A 383 -19.94 16.67 -0.57
N ASP A 384 -18.93 15.89 -0.21
CA ASP A 384 -18.30 14.93 -1.10
C ASP A 384 -18.66 13.52 -0.67
N ASP A 385 -18.93 12.63 -1.62
CA ASP A 385 -19.10 11.20 -1.42
C ASP A 385 -18.05 10.45 -2.21
N ASN A 386 -17.46 9.44 -1.57
CA ASN A 386 -16.49 8.54 -2.19
C ASN A 386 -16.96 7.11 -2.07
N GLN A 387 -16.70 6.33 -3.12
CA GLN A 387 -16.96 4.90 -3.17
C GLN A 387 -15.71 4.24 -3.75
N ASP A 388 -15.28 3.17 -3.11
CA ASP A 388 -14.16 2.36 -3.56
C ASP A 388 -14.53 0.89 -3.41
N PHE A 389 -14.52 0.15 -4.53
CA PHE A 389 -14.89 -1.25 -4.60
C PHE A 389 -13.69 -2.06 -5.06
N ASP A 390 -13.01 -2.65 -4.09
CA ASP A 390 -11.82 -3.44 -4.32
C ASP A 390 -12.11 -4.94 -4.34
N GLU A 391 -11.49 -5.64 -5.26
CA GLU A 391 -11.54 -7.09 -5.34
C GLU A 391 -10.12 -7.65 -5.54
N VAL A 392 -9.72 -8.57 -4.68
CA VAL A 392 -8.46 -9.32 -4.79
C VAL A 392 -8.78 -10.81 -4.88
N ASN A 393 -8.21 -11.50 -5.87
CA ASN A 393 -8.34 -12.94 -6.05
C ASN A 393 -6.97 -13.58 -6.22
N SER A 394 -6.75 -14.71 -5.56
CA SER A 394 -5.55 -15.53 -5.71
C SER A 394 -5.92 -17.01 -5.77
N PHE A 395 -5.48 -17.69 -6.82
CA PHE A 395 -5.71 -19.12 -7.03
C PHE A 395 -4.40 -19.81 -7.31
N GLY A 396 -4.21 -21.00 -6.78
CA GLY A 396 -3.03 -21.77 -7.05
C GLY A 396 -3.23 -23.28 -6.99
N ILE A 397 -2.40 -23.98 -7.77
CA ILE A 397 -2.26 -25.43 -7.73
C ILE A 397 -0.77 -25.74 -7.63
N ASN A 398 -0.39 -26.50 -6.61
CA ASN A 398 0.97 -26.91 -6.35
C ASN A 398 1.05 -28.44 -6.26
N ALA A 399 2.03 -29.04 -6.90
CA ALA A 399 2.34 -30.46 -6.78
C ALA A 399 3.78 -30.63 -6.29
N ASP A 400 3.95 -31.26 -5.14
CA ASP A 400 5.22 -31.61 -4.54
C ASP A 400 5.42 -33.13 -4.65
N TRP A 401 6.49 -33.55 -5.34
CA TRP A 401 6.76 -34.96 -5.60
C TRP A 401 8.19 -35.35 -5.27
N GLN A 402 8.35 -36.17 -4.26
CA GLN A 402 9.60 -36.87 -3.95
C GLN A 402 9.79 -38.02 -4.93
N VAL A 403 10.39 -37.73 -6.11
CA VAL A 403 10.55 -38.70 -7.22
C VAL A 403 11.45 -39.88 -6.84
N THR A 404 12.52 -39.56 -6.08
CA THR A 404 13.43 -40.55 -5.50
C THR A 404 13.80 -40.11 -4.09
N ASP A 405 14.49 -40.94 -3.32
CA ASP A 405 14.99 -40.59 -1.98
C ASP A 405 15.84 -39.28 -1.95
N ARG A 406 16.32 -38.80 -3.12
CA ARG A 406 17.19 -37.63 -3.23
C ARG A 406 16.65 -36.55 -4.14
N LEU A 407 15.62 -36.80 -4.93
CA LEU A 407 15.10 -35.83 -5.89
C LEU A 407 13.67 -35.51 -5.54
N ASN A 408 13.46 -34.24 -5.18
CA ASN A 408 12.15 -33.63 -5.08
C ASN A 408 11.90 -32.73 -6.30
N VAL A 409 10.66 -32.70 -6.78
CA VAL A 409 10.18 -31.86 -7.88
C VAL A 409 8.94 -31.12 -7.40
N ASN A 410 8.95 -29.81 -7.53
CA ASN A 410 7.79 -28.97 -7.22
C ASN A 410 7.32 -28.25 -8.49
N VAL A 411 6.00 -28.28 -8.73
CA VAL A 411 5.35 -27.58 -9.83
C VAL A 411 4.25 -26.70 -9.27
N ASP A 412 4.25 -25.42 -9.61
CA ASP A 412 3.23 -24.46 -9.19
C ASP A 412 2.65 -23.70 -10.38
N VAL A 413 1.34 -23.51 -10.36
CA VAL A 413 0.61 -22.69 -11.31
C VAL A 413 -0.31 -21.76 -10.52
N SER A 414 -0.22 -20.46 -10.80
CA SER A 414 -0.97 -19.47 -10.06
C SER A 414 -1.57 -18.37 -10.93
N LEU A 415 -2.64 -17.80 -10.42
CA LEU A 415 -3.31 -16.60 -10.91
C LEU A 415 -3.56 -15.69 -9.73
N SER A 416 -3.10 -14.44 -9.80
CA SER A 416 -3.47 -13.37 -8.87
C SER A 416 -4.04 -12.21 -9.66
N SER A 417 -5.15 -11.65 -9.20
CA SER A 417 -5.78 -10.48 -9.81
C SER A 417 -6.30 -9.52 -8.75
N ALA A 418 -6.19 -8.24 -9.04
CA ALA A 418 -6.73 -7.15 -8.22
C ALA A 418 -7.49 -6.18 -9.13
N LYS A 419 -8.58 -5.63 -8.60
CA LYS A 419 -9.39 -4.63 -9.27
C LYS A 419 -9.83 -3.60 -8.23
N SER A 420 -9.73 -2.30 -8.59
CA SER A 420 -10.36 -1.20 -7.88
C SER A 420 -11.30 -0.47 -8.84
N ASP A 421 -12.51 -0.20 -8.41
CA ASP A 421 -13.49 0.67 -9.09
C ASP A 421 -13.76 1.84 -8.13
N PHE A 422 -13.00 2.90 -8.29
CA PHE A 422 -13.09 4.10 -7.48
C PHE A 422 -13.99 5.13 -8.12
N ARG A 423 -14.81 5.78 -7.30
CA ARG A 423 -15.67 6.88 -7.70
C ARG A 423 -15.73 7.92 -6.60
N ASN A 424 -15.42 9.17 -6.92
CA ASN A 424 -15.73 10.29 -6.04
C ASN A 424 -16.76 11.22 -6.68
N GLY A 425 -17.68 11.72 -5.87
CA GLY A 425 -18.63 12.75 -6.24
C GLY A 425 -18.40 13.99 -5.37
N LEU A 426 -18.03 15.11 -5.98
CA LEU A 426 -17.69 16.35 -5.30
C LEU A 426 -18.79 17.38 -5.55
N LEU A 427 -19.45 17.83 -4.48
CA LEU A 427 -20.49 18.87 -4.56
C LEU A 427 -20.01 20.15 -3.84
N TRP A 428 -19.78 21.20 -4.61
CA TRP A 428 -19.41 22.50 -4.07
C TRP A 428 -20.61 23.41 -3.97
N SER A 429 -20.73 24.07 -2.82
CA SER A 429 -21.64 25.17 -2.61
C SER A 429 -20.91 26.41 -2.12
N ASN A 430 -21.39 27.55 -2.53
CA ASN A 430 -20.78 28.85 -2.25
C ASN A 430 -21.76 29.80 -1.61
N VAL A 431 -21.23 30.80 -0.87
CA VAL A 431 -22.05 31.84 -0.23
C VAL A 431 -22.39 32.92 -1.23
N ALA A 432 -23.69 33.11 -1.47
CA ALA A 432 -24.24 34.19 -2.27
C ALA A 432 -24.58 35.40 -1.39
N VAL A 433 -24.68 36.60 -1.98
CA VAL A 433 -25.27 37.77 -1.31
C VAL A 433 -26.73 37.52 -0.98
N ASP A 434 -27.47 36.94 -1.91
CA ASP A 434 -28.86 36.51 -1.78
C ASP A 434 -29.12 35.35 -2.74
N ALA A 435 -29.33 34.15 -2.21
CA ALA A 435 -29.61 32.95 -2.96
C ALA A 435 -30.99 32.98 -3.64
N ASN A 436 -31.89 33.83 -3.22
CA ASN A 436 -33.22 34.03 -3.78
C ASN A 436 -33.27 35.09 -4.90
N ALA A 437 -32.14 35.73 -5.22
CA ALA A 437 -32.10 36.75 -6.29
C ALA A 437 -32.30 36.10 -7.66
N ASP A 438 -32.94 36.84 -8.61
CA ASP A 438 -33.07 36.39 -10.01
C ASP A 438 -31.74 36.06 -10.69
N THR A 439 -30.66 36.70 -10.24
CA THR A 439 -29.30 36.47 -10.66
C THR A 439 -28.43 36.48 -9.40
N PRO A 440 -28.20 35.35 -8.76
CA PRO A 440 -27.34 35.29 -7.58
C PRO A 440 -25.88 35.63 -7.94
N ILE A 441 -25.22 36.30 -7.01
CA ILE A 441 -23.81 36.65 -7.13
C ILE A 441 -23.06 36.20 -5.87
N PHE A 442 -21.80 35.89 -6.03
CA PHE A 442 -20.92 35.60 -4.89
C PHE A 442 -20.89 36.77 -3.90
N ASP A 443 -20.81 36.43 -2.62
CA ASP A 443 -20.53 37.45 -1.62
C ASP A 443 -19.03 37.77 -1.59
N GLU A 444 -18.65 38.91 -2.12
CA GLU A 444 -17.26 39.37 -2.15
C GLU A 444 -16.81 39.99 -0.82
N ASN A 445 -17.70 40.09 0.20
CA ASN A 445 -17.37 40.69 1.48
C ASN A 445 -16.95 39.63 2.52
N VAL A 446 -16.52 38.46 2.09
CA VAL A 446 -15.98 37.46 2.99
C VAL A 446 -14.55 37.81 3.38
N SER A 447 -14.25 37.80 4.69
CA SER A 447 -12.90 37.87 5.21
C SER A 447 -12.66 36.79 6.27
N ILE A 448 -11.43 36.31 6.32
CA ILE A 448 -11.02 35.18 7.15
C ILE A 448 -9.82 35.65 7.98
N SER A 449 -9.96 35.65 9.30
CA SER A 449 -8.85 35.79 10.21
C SER A 449 -8.29 34.40 10.52
N TYR A 450 -6.99 34.24 10.44
CA TYR A 450 -6.33 32.95 10.43
C TYR A 450 -4.99 33.06 11.16
N GLN A 451 -4.71 32.10 12.05
CA GLN A 451 -3.44 31.94 12.73
C GLN A 451 -3.15 30.46 12.91
N LEU A 452 -2.07 30.00 12.31
CA LEU A 452 -1.55 28.65 12.53
C LEU A 452 -0.79 28.55 13.86
N ASN A 453 -0.93 27.43 14.53
CA ASN A 453 -0.33 27.11 15.82
C ASN A 453 0.62 25.90 15.73
N GLY A 454 1.30 25.72 14.61
CA GLY A 454 2.16 24.57 14.35
C GLY A 454 1.34 23.28 14.18
N LEU A 455 1.57 22.30 15.00
CA LEU A 455 0.86 21.01 14.98
C LEU A 455 -0.37 20.97 15.91
N ASP A 456 -0.83 22.11 16.36
CA ASP A 456 -2.09 22.27 17.07
C ASP A 456 -3.13 22.92 16.14
N LEU A 457 -4.42 22.77 16.51
CA LEU A 457 -5.52 23.34 15.74
C LEU A 457 -5.36 24.86 15.59
N PRO A 458 -5.56 25.42 14.39
CA PRO A 458 -5.40 26.85 14.13
C PRO A 458 -6.54 27.69 14.73
N ASP A 459 -6.24 28.95 15.05
CA ASP A 459 -7.27 29.94 15.37
C ASP A 459 -7.84 30.52 14.07
N ILE A 460 -9.14 30.38 13.85
CA ILE A 460 -9.82 30.82 12.63
C ILE A 460 -11.09 31.59 12.97
N GLY A 461 -11.29 32.72 12.32
CA GLY A 461 -12.50 33.54 12.46
C GLY A 461 -13.01 34.03 11.10
N PHE A 462 -14.33 34.12 10.98
CA PHE A 462 -15.00 34.57 9.77
C PHE A 462 -15.86 35.81 10.10
N ASN A 463 -15.82 36.84 9.22
CA ASN A 463 -16.66 37.99 9.39
C ASN A 463 -18.15 37.75 9.10
N GLN A 464 -18.47 36.62 8.40
CA GLN A 464 -19.82 36.26 7.99
C GLN A 464 -20.12 34.79 8.34
N ALA A 465 -19.74 34.33 9.53
CA ALA A 465 -19.91 32.97 9.98
C ALA A 465 -21.36 32.42 9.84
N GLU A 466 -22.35 33.28 10.14
CA GLU A 466 -23.76 32.91 10.07
C GLU A 466 -24.26 32.61 8.65
N ALA A 467 -23.57 33.11 7.62
CA ALA A 467 -23.96 32.87 6.23
C ALA A 467 -23.75 31.41 5.76
N PHE A 468 -22.88 30.66 6.43
CA PHE A 468 -22.54 29.32 6.05
C PHE A 468 -23.60 28.28 6.41
N SER A 469 -24.50 28.62 7.31
CA SER A 469 -25.65 27.79 7.72
C SER A 469 -27.02 28.40 7.31
N ASP A 470 -27.01 29.53 6.57
CA ASP A 470 -28.23 30.18 6.10
C ASP A 470 -28.58 29.72 4.68
N ILE A 471 -29.69 28.96 4.55
CA ILE A 471 -30.20 28.48 3.27
C ILE A 471 -30.54 29.60 2.25
N ASN A 472 -30.75 30.83 2.70
CA ASN A 472 -30.93 31.97 1.82
C ASN A 472 -29.62 32.58 1.31
N ARG A 473 -28.50 32.02 1.77
CA ARG A 473 -27.14 32.52 1.44
C ARG A 473 -26.31 31.46 0.69
N VAL A 474 -26.61 30.16 0.85
CA VAL A 474 -25.83 29.04 0.29
C VAL A 474 -26.49 28.51 -0.98
N MET A 475 -25.71 28.33 -2.05
CA MET A 475 -26.15 27.72 -3.29
C MET A 475 -25.13 26.69 -3.79
N VAL A 476 -25.62 25.63 -4.41
CA VAL A 476 -24.75 24.67 -5.10
C VAL A 476 -24.28 25.24 -6.42
N SER A 477 -22.95 25.30 -6.62
CA SER A 477 -22.33 25.95 -7.78
C SER A 477 -21.66 24.97 -8.74
N LYS A 478 -21.19 23.82 -8.26
CA LYS A 478 -20.50 22.81 -9.08
C LYS A 478 -20.76 21.39 -8.54
N TYR A 479 -20.85 20.44 -9.47
CA TYR A 479 -20.72 19.01 -9.19
C TYR A 479 -19.70 18.41 -10.15
N GLY A 480 -18.84 17.54 -9.63
CA GLY A 480 -17.87 16.79 -10.41
C GLY A 480 -17.81 15.33 -9.95
N ILE A 481 -17.64 14.42 -10.89
CA ILE A 481 -17.42 12.99 -10.64
C ILE A 481 -16.25 12.50 -11.48
N TYR A 482 -15.31 11.78 -10.84
CA TYR A 482 -13.99 11.43 -11.38
C TYR A 482 -13.70 9.94 -11.13
N PRO A 483 -14.43 9.03 -11.79
CA PRO A 483 -14.19 7.62 -11.59
C PRO A 483 -12.92 7.16 -12.28
N PHE A 484 -12.30 6.12 -11.68
CA PHE A 484 -11.27 5.36 -12.36
C PHE A 484 -11.38 3.87 -12.00
N VAL A 485 -10.91 3.03 -12.91
CA VAL A 485 -10.83 1.58 -12.72
C VAL A 485 -9.38 1.15 -12.92
N ASN A 486 -8.81 0.51 -11.90
CA ASN A 486 -7.54 -0.18 -11.99
C ASN A 486 -7.79 -1.68 -12.07
N GLU A 487 -7.08 -2.37 -12.97
CA GLU A 487 -7.08 -3.84 -13.03
C GLU A 487 -5.62 -4.31 -13.14
N ASP A 488 -5.23 -5.29 -12.32
CA ASP A 488 -3.90 -5.88 -12.30
C ASP A 488 -4.01 -7.40 -12.23
N GLU A 489 -3.40 -8.10 -13.15
CA GLU A 489 -3.46 -9.56 -13.23
C GLU A 489 -2.06 -10.13 -13.48
N VAL A 490 -1.67 -11.16 -12.72
CA VAL A 490 -0.47 -11.95 -12.95
C VAL A 490 -0.79 -13.43 -13.04
N LYS A 491 -0.27 -14.08 -14.07
CA LYS A 491 -0.28 -15.54 -14.27
C LYS A 491 1.14 -16.05 -14.15
N ALA A 492 1.37 -17.06 -13.32
CA ALA A 492 2.72 -17.59 -13.15
C ALA A 492 2.76 -19.12 -13.19
N TYR A 493 3.90 -19.61 -13.64
CA TYR A 493 4.24 -21.04 -13.75
C TYR A 493 5.64 -21.24 -13.17
N LEU A 494 5.78 -22.16 -12.22
CA LEU A 494 7.04 -22.45 -11.53
C LEU A 494 7.33 -23.95 -11.64
N LEU A 495 8.61 -24.25 -11.81
CA LEU A 495 9.15 -25.61 -11.77
C LEU A 495 10.45 -25.60 -11.00
N ASP A 496 10.49 -26.30 -9.87
CA ASP A 496 11.66 -26.40 -9.00
C ASP A 496 12.11 -27.84 -8.82
N PHE A 497 13.40 -27.99 -8.67
CA PHE A 497 14.07 -29.26 -8.38
C PHE A 497 14.98 -29.09 -7.17
N LYS A 498 14.92 -30.02 -6.24
CA LYS A 498 15.87 -30.16 -5.14
C LYS A 498 16.50 -31.54 -5.19
N TYR A 499 17.84 -31.56 -5.22
CA TYR A 499 18.62 -32.80 -5.22
C TYR A 499 19.51 -32.87 -3.99
N ASP A 500 19.24 -33.83 -3.10
CA ASP A 500 19.99 -34.04 -1.88
C ASP A 500 21.33 -34.70 -2.19
N LEU A 501 22.41 -34.13 -1.64
CA LEU A 501 23.77 -34.58 -1.80
C LEU A 501 24.28 -35.23 -0.50
N ASP A 502 25.10 -36.28 -0.67
CA ASP A 502 25.78 -36.93 0.45
C ASP A 502 27.24 -36.44 0.51
N THR A 503 27.38 -35.16 0.92
CA THR A 503 28.70 -34.51 1.04
C THR A 503 28.80 -33.77 2.37
N ASP A 504 30.04 -33.58 2.85
CA ASP A 504 30.33 -32.89 4.13
C ASP A 504 30.16 -31.37 4.07
N TYR A 505 29.86 -30.78 2.91
CA TYR A 505 29.84 -29.33 2.73
C TYR A 505 28.52 -28.81 2.18
N ILE A 506 27.90 -29.54 1.25
CA ILE A 506 26.68 -29.16 0.56
C ILE A 506 25.67 -30.28 0.80
N SER A 507 24.56 -29.94 1.42
CA SER A 507 23.48 -30.86 1.72
C SER A 507 22.57 -31.10 0.52
N SER A 508 22.31 -30.06 -0.27
CA SER A 508 21.47 -30.16 -1.47
C SER A 508 21.78 -29.06 -2.49
N VAL A 509 21.38 -29.30 -3.72
CA VAL A 509 21.34 -28.30 -4.79
C VAL A 509 19.90 -28.12 -5.23
N GLU A 510 19.47 -26.86 -5.30
CA GLU A 510 18.17 -26.45 -5.81
C GLU A 510 18.35 -25.70 -7.11
N PHE A 511 17.46 -25.92 -8.07
CA PHE A 511 17.41 -25.16 -9.31
C PHE A 511 15.99 -25.17 -9.85
N GLY A 512 15.61 -24.06 -10.46
CA GLY A 512 14.25 -23.91 -10.96
C GLY A 512 14.10 -22.79 -11.94
N ALA A 513 12.90 -22.69 -12.49
CA ALA A 513 12.51 -21.63 -13.40
C ALA A 513 11.07 -21.19 -13.12
N ARG A 514 10.82 -19.89 -13.25
CA ARG A 514 9.50 -19.26 -13.17
C ARG A 514 9.27 -18.42 -14.43
N PHE A 515 8.09 -18.55 -15.00
CA PHE A 515 7.58 -17.60 -16.00
C PHE A 515 6.34 -16.91 -15.45
N SER A 516 6.26 -15.61 -15.61
CA SER A 516 5.05 -14.83 -15.30
C SER A 516 4.71 -13.85 -16.40
N ASP A 517 3.42 -13.65 -16.59
CA ASP A 517 2.80 -12.71 -17.51
C ASP A 517 1.87 -11.83 -16.70
N ARG A 518 2.11 -10.51 -16.66
CA ARG A 518 1.36 -9.50 -15.89
C ARG A 518 0.81 -8.45 -16.84
N THR A 519 -0.44 -8.10 -16.60
CA THR A 519 -1.13 -7.02 -17.29
C THR A 519 -1.73 -6.08 -16.25
N TYR A 520 -1.47 -4.80 -16.41
CA TYR A 520 -2.07 -3.73 -15.60
C TYR A 520 -2.78 -2.74 -16.51
N SER A 521 -3.93 -2.22 -16.07
CA SER A 521 -4.62 -1.12 -16.73
C SER A 521 -5.17 -0.12 -15.72
N ASN A 522 -5.17 1.14 -16.13
CA ASN A 522 -5.83 2.24 -15.43
C ASN A 522 -6.72 2.98 -16.45
N ASP A 523 -8.00 3.13 -16.12
CA ASP A 523 -9.01 3.75 -16.98
C ASP A 523 -9.71 4.87 -16.22
N ARG A 524 -9.54 6.14 -16.65
CA ARG A 524 -10.08 7.34 -16.01
C ARG A 524 -11.13 7.99 -16.86
N SER A 525 -12.18 8.49 -16.20
CA SER A 525 -13.25 9.25 -16.84
C SER A 525 -13.69 10.43 -15.96
N VAL A 526 -14.52 11.32 -16.51
CA VAL A 526 -14.94 12.53 -15.79
C VAL A 526 -16.31 13.00 -16.26
N PHE A 527 -17.05 13.61 -15.36
CA PHE A 527 -18.17 14.51 -15.64
C PHE A 527 -18.08 15.70 -14.69
N GLU A 528 -18.20 16.90 -15.20
CA GLU A 528 -18.29 18.13 -14.40
C GLU A 528 -19.44 19.00 -14.89
N TYR A 529 -20.07 19.71 -13.95
CA TYR A 529 -21.11 20.69 -14.22
C TYR A 529 -21.00 21.85 -13.24
N GLY A 530 -21.11 23.08 -13.74
CA GLY A 530 -21.00 24.28 -12.92
C GLY A 530 -19.57 24.81 -12.77
N ASN A 531 -19.38 25.73 -11.82
CA ASN A 531 -18.09 26.37 -11.58
C ASN A 531 -17.87 26.57 -10.08
N ASP A 532 -16.74 26.11 -9.56
CA ASP A 532 -16.38 26.22 -8.13
C ASP A 532 -16.09 27.65 -7.68
N GLY A 533 -15.73 28.55 -8.59
CA GLY A 533 -15.41 29.95 -8.35
C GLY A 533 -16.52 30.94 -8.66
N ALA A 534 -17.64 30.54 -9.28
CA ALA A 534 -18.69 31.46 -9.70
C ALA A 534 -20.05 30.80 -9.89
N PHE A 535 -21.14 31.59 -9.91
CA PHE A 535 -22.44 31.12 -10.38
C PHE A 535 -22.57 31.41 -11.89
N SER A 536 -22.51 30.35 -12.71
CA SER A 536 -22.58 30.49 -14.17
C SER A 536 -24.04 30.63 -14.66
N LYS A 537 -24.25 31.43 -15.71
CA LYS A 537 -25.54 31.52 -16.37
C LYS A 537 -25.80 30.38 -17.36
N SER A 538 -24.72 29.84 -17.93
CA SER A 538 -24.81 28.70 -18.85
C SER A 538 -25.03 27.39 -18.06
N GLU A 539 -24.60 27.35 -16.82
CA GLU A 539 -24.72 26.26 -15.87
C GLU A 539 -25.33 26.81 -14.58
N PRO A 540 -26.65 26.96 -14.54
CA PRO A 540 -27.31 27.66 -13.42
C PRO A 540 -27.11 26.89 -12.11
N PRO A 541 -26.80 27.58 -11.01
CA PRO A 541 -26.63 26.96 -9.70
C PRO A 541 -27.96 26.38 -9.20
N LEU A 542 -27.85 25.40 -8.28
CA LEU A 542 -29.03 24.88 -7.59
C LEU A 542 -29.30 25.66 -6.31
N GLN A 543 -30.52 26.17 -6.19
CA GLN A 543 -31.03 26.74 -4.94
C GLN A 543 -31.44 25.60 -4.01
N LEU A 544 -30.94 25.61 -2.77
CA LEU A 544 -31.26 24.62 -1.75
C LEU A 544 -32.64 24.87 -1.14
N THR A 545 -33.27 23.79 -0.68
CA THR A 545 -34.54 23.78 0.05
C THR A 545 -34.36 23.14 1.43
N GLU A 546 -35.30 23.41 2.36
CA GLU A 546 -35.21 22.90 3.73
C GLU A 546 -35.17 21.36 3.81
N ASP A 547 -35.75 20.66 2.86
CA ASP A 547 -35.77 19.20 2.79
C ASP A 547 -34.48 18.59 2.23
N MET A 548 -33.57 19.40 1.67
CA MET A 548 -32.27 19.00 1.19
C MET A 548 -31.15 19.28 2.21
N THR A 549 -31.41 19.97 3.31
CA THR A 549 -30.36 20.49 4.16
C THR A 549 -30.57 20.23 5.64
N THR A 550 -29.46 20.10 6.35
CA THR A 550 -29.39 20.07 7.82
C THR A 550 -28.29 20.99 8.30
N VAL A 551 -28.59 21.83 9.30
CA VAL A 551 -27.54 22.64 9.97
C VAL A 551 -26.74 21.74 10.88
N VAL A 552 -25.42 21.75 10.72
CA VAL A 552 -24.48 20.94 11.50
C VAL A 552 -23.59 21.84 12.35
N ASP A 553 -23.54 21.54 13.64
CA ASP A 553 -22.63 22.18 14.60
C ASP A 553 -21.43 21.26 14.81
N TRP A 554 -20.22 21.85 14.82
CA TRP A 554 -19.00 21.12 15.15
C TRP A 554 -18.99 20.75 16.64
N GLN A 555 -18.42 19.59 16.94
CA GLN A 555 -18.33 19.03 18.29
C GLN A 555 -16.85 18.90 18.73
N GLY A 556 -16.63 18.57 20.00
CA GLY A 556 -15.30 18.30 20.56
C GLY A 556 -14.34 19.49 20.39
N ASP A 557 -13.11 19.22 20.05
CA ASP A 557 -12.04 20.21 19.88
C ASP A 557 -12.30 21.18 18.73
N PHE A 558 -13.16 20.85 17.79
CA PHE A 558 -13.55 21.65 16.64
C PHE A 558 -14.76 22.55 16.90
N SER A 559 -15.36 22.52 18.08
CA SER A 559 -16.62 23.24 18.42
C SER A 559 -16.57 24.74 18.28
N TYR A 560 -15.39 25.35 18.12
CA TYR A 560 -15.23 26.80 17.89
C TYR A 560 -15.46 27.21 16.42
N PHE A 561 -15.56 26.26 15.48
CA PHE A 561 -15.89 26.55 14.10
C PHE A 561 -17.37 26.89 13.93
N PRO A 562 -17.73 27.74 12.95
CA PRO A 562 -19.13 28.07 12.67
C PRO A 562 -19.86 26.87 12.10
N SER A 563 -21.17 26.80 12.37
CA SER A 563 -22.06 25.78 11.79
C SER A 563 -22.10 25.89 10.26
N TYR A 564 -22.38 24.79 9.58
CA TYR A 564 -22.54 24.73 8.13
C TYR A 564 -23.80 23.96 7.72
N LEU A 565 -24.18 24.07 6.44
CA LEU A 565 -25.26 23.26 5.87
C LEU A 565 -24.66 21.95 5.33
N ALA A 566 -25.01 20.82 5.95
CA ALA A 566 -24.87 19.54 5.30
C ALA A 566 -25.99 19.39 4.28
N ILE A 567 -25.66 18.97 3.07
CA ILE A 567 -26.55 18.81 1.95
C ILE A 567 -26.82 17.32 1.74
N ASP A 568 -28.07 16.93 1.65
CA ASP A 568 -28.47 15.62 1.16
C ASP A 568 -28.14 15.55 -0.35
N LEU A 569 -27.08 14.81 -0.66
CA LEU A 569 -26.52 14.74 -2.00
C LEU A 569 -27.51 14.16 -3.00
N ASP A 570 -28.23 13.10 -2.63
CA ASP A 570 -29.21 12.46 -3.50
C ASP A 570 -30.38 13.39 -3.81
N ALA A 571 -30.89 14.08 -2.79
CA ALA A 571 -31.97 15.05 -2.98
C ALA A 571 -31.51 16.22 -3.87
N ALA A 572 -30.31 16.75 -3.64
CA ALA A 572 -29.74 17.85 -4.42
C ALA A 572 -29.49 17.44 -5.88
N LEU A 573 -28.88 16.29 -6.12
CA LEU A 573 -28.59 15.79 -7.46
C LEU A 573 -29.87 15.43 -8.23
N ASN A 574 -30.85 14.83 -7.59
CA ASN A 574 -32.14 14.55 -8.22
C ASN A 574 -32.90 15.85 -8.62
N ALA A 575 -32.76 16.92 -7.83
CA ALA A 575 -33.33 18.21 -8.17
C ALA A 575 -32.57 18.92 -9.31
N TRP A 576 -31.24 18.81 -9.30
CA TRP A 576 -30.40 19.46 -10.31
C TRP A 576 -30.35 18.70 -11.64
N PHE A 577 -30.38 17.35 -11.58
CA PHE A 577 -30.39 16.44 -12.72
C PHE A 577 -31.63 15.52 -12.72
N PRO A 578 -32.83 16.04 -12.97
CA PRO A 578 -34.07 15.26 -12.87
C PRO A 578 -34.16 14.09 -13.88
N GLU A 579 -33.34 14.11 -14.91
CA GLU A 579 -33.23 13.03 -15.92
C GLU A 579 -32.07 12.06 -15.60
N GLY A 580 -31.38 12.26 -14.48
CA GLY A 580 -30.19 11.56 -14.05
C GLY A 580 -28.90 12.29 -14.40
N ILE A 581 -27.84 12.01 -13.65
CA ILE A 581 -26.50 12.57 -13.89
C ILE A 581 -25.95 11.93 -15.17
N PRO A 582 -25.36 12.74 -16.09
CA PRO A 582 -24.66 12.21 -17.24
C PRO A 582 -23.54 11.24 -16.83
N GLN A 583 -23.35 10.20 -17.63
CA GLN A 583 -22.27 9.23 -17.36
C GLN A 583 -20.92 9.92 -17.58
N PRO A 584 -19.96 9.71 -16.68
CA PRO A 584 -18.58 10.12 -16.88
C PRO A 584 -18.02 9.55 -18.19
N VAL A 585 -17.21 10.32 -18.88
CA VAL A 585 -16.65 9.93 -20.18
C VAL A 585 -15.13 10.10 -20.17
N GLN A 586 -14.45 9.24 -20.91
CA GLN A 586 -13.06 9.43 -21.31
C GLN A 586 -13.03 10.21 -22.61
N THR A 587 -12.23 11.25 -22.69
CA THR A 587 -12.24 12.15 -23.84
C THR A 587 -10.84 12.66 -24.18
N TRP A 588 -10.59 12.82 -25.49
CA TRP A 588 -9.40 13.40 -26.09
C TRP A 588 -9.51 14.90 -26.29
N GLY A 589 -9.88 15.66 -25.31
CA GLY A 589 -9.92 17.10 -25.45
C GLY A 589 -11.13 17.66 -26.17
N ASN A 590 -11.00 18.87 -26.69
CA ASN A 590 -12.08 19.60 -27.32
C ASN A 590 -12.61 18.88 -28.56
N ALA A 591 -13.41 17.89 -28.37
CA ALA A 591 -14.19 17.37 -29.46
C ALA A 591 -15.31 18.37 -29.74
N ASP A 592 -15.19 19.15 -30.78
CA ASP A 592 -16.36 19.75 -31.39
C ASP A 592 -17.36 18.64 -31.65
N GLY A 593 -18.23 18.41 -30.67
CA GLY A 593 -19.32 17.46 -30.80
C GLY A 593 -19.41 16.29 -29.85
N VAL A 594 -18.53 16.11 -28.87
CA VAL A 594 -18.88 15.26 -27.69
C VAL A 594 -19.75 16.11 -26.80
N VAL A 595 -20.97 16.25 -27.20
CA VAL A 595 -22.05 16.75 -26.36
C VAL A 595 -22.70 15.49 -25.79
N ASP A 596 -22.71 15.35 -24.46
CA ASP A 596 -23.51 14.33 -23.89
C ASP A 596 -25.00 14.48 -24.32
N PRO A 597 -25.85 13.47 -24.10
CA PRO A 597 -27.26 13.52 -24.48
C PRO A 597 -28.02 14.73 -23.90
N GLN A 598 -27.49 15.35 -22.84
CA GLN A 598 -28.08 16.51 -22.16
C GLN A 598 -27.52 17.85 -22.65
N GLY A 599 -26.52 17.85 -23.49
CA GLY A 599 -25.96 19.04 -24.11
C GLY A 599 -24.75 19.63 -23.40
N TYR A 600 -24.14 18.92 -22.46
CA TYR A 600 -22.91 19.37 -21.77
C TYR A 600 -21.67 19.07 -22.64
N THR A 601 -20.76 20.01 -22.69
CA THR A 601 -19.46 19.82 -23.36
C THR A 601 -18.45 19.22 -22.40
N THR A 602 -17.87 18.09 -22.79
CA THR A 602 -16.77 17.46 -22.04
C THR A 602 -15.46 17.70 -22.78
N ASN A 603 -14.49 18.26 -22.11
CA ASN A 603 -13.19 18.58 -22.70
C ASN A 603 -12.07 18.30 -21.69
N TYR A 604 -11.86 17.03 -21.38
CA TYR A 604 -10.94 16.60 -20.34
C TYR A 604 -9.92 15.62 -20.89
N SER A 605 -9.00 16.12 -21.70
CA SER A 605 -7.93 15.32 -22.33
C SER A 605 -7.08 14.55 -21.30
N TRP A 606 -6.99 15.07 -20.07
CA TRP A 606 -6.27 14.40 -19.00
C TRP A 606 -6.80 12.99 -18.70
N THR A 607 -8.07 12.69 -18.93
CA THR A 607 -8.62 11.35 -18.71
C THR A 607 -7.95 10.31 -19.58
N VAL A 608 -7.68 10.63 -20.85
CA VAL A 608 -6.95 9.75 -21.76
C VAL A 608 -5.46 9.75 -21.46
N LEU A 609 -4.90 10.92 -21.12
CA LEU A 609 -3.47 11.06 -20.80
C LEU A 609 -3.07 10.24 -19.57
N GLN A 610 -3.97 10.15 -18.58
CA GLN A 610 -3.75 9.40 -17.34
C GLN A 610 -4.28 7.96 -17.39
N SER A 611 -4.80 7.51 -18.53
CA SER A 611 -5.22 6.12 -18.75
C SER A 611 -4.13 5.37 -19.53
N GLY A 612 -4.02 4.06 -19.27
CA GLY A 612 -3.05 3.27 -20.02
C GLY A 612 -2.96 1.83 -19.57
N GLU A 613 -2.21 1.04 -20.32
CA GLU A 613 -1.98 -0.37 -20.08
C GLU A 613 -0.48 -0.66 -19.99
N VAL A 614 -0.09 -1.58 -19.11
CA VAL A 614 1.28 -2.08 -18.94
C VAL A 614 1.29 -3.58 -19.09
N TYR A 615 2.28 -4.09 -19.81
CA TYR A 615 2.52 -5.50 -20.04
C TYR A 615 3.92 -5.87 -19.57
N GLU A 616 4.04 -6.94 -18.79
CA GLU A 616 5.31 -7.40 -18.27
C GLU A 616 5.40 -8.93 -18.34
N GLU A 617 6.33 -9.45 -19.14
CA GLU A 617 6.69 -10.87 -19.18
C GLU A 617 8.04 -11.06 -18.48
N VAL A 618 8.09 -12.00 -17.53
CA VAL A 618 9.31 -12.27 -16.76
C VAL A 618 9.65 -13.76 -16.82
N LEU A 619 10.85 -14.05 -17.29
CA LEU A 619 11.45 -15.38 -17.20
C LEU A 619 12.59 -15.36 -16.19
N ALA A 620 12.44 -16.05 -15.06
CA ALA A 620 13.49 -16.18 -14.08
C ALA A 620 13.96 -17.63 -13.97
N ALA A 621 15.25 -17.82 -13.72
CA ALA A 621 15.83 -19.13 -13.44
C ALA A 621 16.89 -19.00 -12.36
N TYR A 622 17.03 -20.00 -11.50
CA TYR A 622 18.01 -19.98 -10.43
C TYR A 622 18.73 -21.30 -10.23
N VAL A 623 19.90 -21.18 -9.60
CA VAL A 623 20.61 -22.31 -9.01
C VAL A 623 21.12 -21.90 -7.62
N MET A 624 20.96 -22.80 -6.65
CA MET A 624 21.32 -22.58 -5.25
C MET A 624 21.88 -23.85 -4.65
N ALA A 625 22.95 -23.73 -3.85
CA ALA A 625 23.50 -24.80 -3.03
C ALA A 625 23.19 -24.53 -1.56
N ASN A 626 22.61 -25.50 -0.88
CA ASN A 626 22.39 -25.47 0.56
C ASN A 626 23.63 -26.03 1.28
N ILE A 627 24.13 -25.28 2.24
CA ILE A 627 25.34 -25.55 2.99
C ILE A 627 24.94 -26.19 4.32
N ASN A 628 25.60 -27.27 4.66
CA ASN A 628 25.56 -27.88 6.00
C ASN A 628 26.94 -28.46 6.27
N SER A 629 27.74 -27.73 7.04
CA SER A 629 29.15 -28.03 7.21
C SER A 629 29.66 -27.62 8.60
N GLU A 630 30.92 -27.86 8.86
CA GLU A 630 31.63 -27.43 10.05
C GLU A 630 32.88 -26.64 9.66
N ILE A 631 33.02 -25.40 10.12
CA ILE A 631 34.18 -24.56 9.88
C ILE A 631 34.88 -24.30 11.22
N ALA A 632 36.12 -24.77 11.37
CA ALA A 632 36.87 -24.62 12.59
C ALA A 632 36.20 -25.11 13.88
N GLY A 633 35.39 -26.16 13.81
CA GLY A 633 34.61 -26.70 14.92
C GLY A 633 33.27 -25.99 15.20
N ILE A 634 32.87 -25.07 14.31
CA ILE A 634 31.58 -24.35 14.41
C ILE A 634 30.66 -24.87 13.30
N PRO A 635 29.48 -25.42 13.65
CA PRO A 635 28.47 -25.79 12.65
C PRO A 635 28.02 -24.57 11.84
N VAL A 636 27.96 -24.72 10.53
CA VAL A 636 27.57 -23.67 9.57
C VAL A 636 26.48 -24.23 8.65
N THR A 637 25.36 -23.54 8.62
CA THR A 637 24.25 -23.80 7.68
C THR A 637 24.01 -22.55 6.82
N GLY A 638 23.27 -22.72 5.73
CA GLY A 638 22.91 -21.59 4.89
C GLY A 638 22.78 -21.96 3.43
N ASN A 639 22.85 -20.96 2.57
CA ASN A 639 22.70 -21.12 1.13
C ASN A 639 23.60 -20.14 0.36
N VAL A 640 23.92 -20.51 -0.88
CA VAL A 640 24.57 -19.64 -1.86
C VAL A 640 23.99 -19.91 -3.23
N GLY A 641 23.61 -18.89 -3.95
CA GLY A 641 22.98 -19.07 -5.25
C GLY A 641 23.01 -17.83 -6.12
N VAL A 642 22.48 -17.97 -7.31
CA VAL A 642 22.26 -16.89 -8.25
C VAL A 642 20.93 -17.10 -8.96
N ARG A 643 20.18 -16.02 -9.13
CA ARG A 643 18.96 -15.93 -9.90
C ARG A 643 19.20 -15.05 -11.11
N MET A 644 18.87 -15.53 -12.29
CA MET A 644 18.79 -14.78 -13.53
C MET A 644 17.32 -14.37 -13.73
N VAL A 645 17.12 -13.13 -14.12
CA VAL A 645 15.79 -12.55 -14.40
C VAL A 645 15.85 -11.85 -15.75
N ASP A 646 15.03 -12.31 -16.69
CA ASP A 646 14.86 -11.70 -18.01
C ASP A 646 13.46 -11.10 -18.09
N THR A 647 13.39 -9.78 -18.26
CA THR A 647 12.14 -9.01 -18.22
C THR A 647 11.91 -8.35 -19.56
N ASP A 648 10.71 -8.52 -20.13
CA ASP A 648 10.20 -7.75 -21.26
C ASP A 648 9.04 -6.88 -20.74
N GLN A 649 9.28 -5.57 -20.67
CA GLN A 649 8.37 -4.56 -20.11
C GLN A 649 7.95 -3.62 -21.21
N SER A 650 6.63 -3.37 -21.35
CA SER A 650 6.09 -2.41 -22.30
C SER A 650 4.82 -1.77 -21.76
N ALA A 651 4.51 -0.58 -22.26
CA ALA A 651 3.32 0.16 -21.86
C ALA A 651 2.78 1.00 -23.02
N THR A 652 1.54 1.43 -22.88
CA THR A 652 0.96 2.39 -23.81
C THR A 652 1.62 3.74 -23.66
N MET A 653 1.97 4.34 -24.81
CA MET A 653 2.53 5.68 -24.93
C MET A 653 1.84 6.42 -26.08
N LEU A 654 1.70 7.71 -25.95
CA LEU A 654 1.30 8.56 -27.08
C LEU A 654 2.47 8.72 -28.03
N GLN A 655 2.24 8.49 -29.31
CA GLN A 655 3.23 8.68 -30.36
C GLN A 655 2.72 9.62 -31.43
N ASN A 656 3.53 10.58 -31.84
CA ASN A 656 3.26 11.38 -33.00
C ASN A 656 3.32 10.51 -34.25
N VAL A 657 2.34 10.64 -35.14
CA VAL A 657 2.26 9.92 -36.41
C VAL A 657 2.28 10.94 -37.53
N GLU A 658 3.34 10.91 -38.35
CA GLU A 658 3.39 11.73 -39.57
C GLU A 658 2.31 11.28 -40.55
N GLY A 659 1.39 12.18 -40.91
CA GLY A 659 0.34 11.95 -41.88
C GLY A 659 -1.08 12.29 -41.41
N ASP A 660 -2.02 12.23 -42.33
CA ASP A 660 -3.45 12.53 -42.13
C ASP A 660 -4.18 11.44 -41.34
N ILE A 661 -3.69 11.08 -40.14
CA ILE A 661 -4.47 10.24 -39.25
C ILE A 661 -5.47 11.11 -38.51
N ASN A 662 -6.67 11.05 -39.00
CA ASN A 662 -7.81 11.70 -38.37
C ASN A 662 -8.27 10.85 -37.19
N LEU A 663 -7.84 11.16 -35.98
CA LEU A 663 -8.28 10.56 -34.74
C LEU A 663 -9.70 11.02 -34.34
N GLY A 664 -10.57 11.21 -35.33
CA GLY A 664 -11.94 11.66 -35.07
C GLY A 664 -12.07 13.15 -34.83
N ALA A 665 -11.27 13.96 -35.53
CA ALA A 665 -11.33 15.43 -35.49
C ALA A 665 -11.13 16.05 -34.10
N GLN A 666 -10.29 15.45 -33.27
CA GLN A 666 -10.17 15.85 -31.89
C GLN A 666 -8.80 16.42 -31.58
N ASN A 667 -8.79 17.56 -30.94
CA ASN A 667 -7.59 18.06 -30.30
C ASN A 667 -7.40 17.26 -29.00
N ILE A 668 -6.19 16.82 -28.78
CA ILE A 668 -5.80 16.07 -27.58
C ILE A 668 -5.33 17.05 -26.47
N ALA A 669 -5.87 18.23 -26.44
CA ALA A 669 -5.45 19.22 -25.51
C ALA A 669 -6.58 20.19 -25.25
N ASP A 670 -6.49 20.91 -24.12
CA ASP A 670 -7.36 22.04 -23.85
C ASP A 670 -7.07 23.24 -24.82
N SER A 671 -7.68 24.38 -24.55
CA SER A 671 -7.56 25.57 -25.42
C SER A 671 -6.12 26.09 -25.58
N ILE A 672 -5.21 25.76 -24.71
CA ILE A 672 -3.80 26.16 -24.73
C ILE A 672 -2.83 24.98 -24.86
N GLY A 673 -3.33 23.77 -24.78
CA GLY A 673 -2.53 22.56 -24.93
C GLY A 673 -2.14 22.32 -26.39
N ILE A 674 -1.02 21.67 -26.60
CA ILE A 674 -0.41 21.47 -27.92
C ILE A 674 -0.33 20.01 -28.38
N ILE A 675 -0.75 19.06 -27.51
CA ILE A 675 -0.95 17.67 -27.94
C ILE A 675 -2.23 17.62 -28.77
N ASN A 676 -2.15 17.11 -29.97
CA ASN A 676 -3.24 17.20 -30.93
C ASN A 676 -3.54 15.86 -31.63
N GLN A 677 -4.44 15.93 -32.63
CA GLN A 677 -4.91 14.80 -33.41
C GLN A 677 -3.84 13.96 -34.13
N ASN A 678 -2.58 14.39 -34.15
CA ASN A 678 -1.49 13.62 -34.76
C ASN A 678 -0.89 12.59 -33.80
N TYR A 679 -1.34 12.51 -32.56
CA TYR A 679 -0.91 11.53 -31.58
C TYR A 679 -1.84 10.33 -31.55
N VAL A 680 -1.24 9.14 -31.49
CA VAL A 680 -1.93 7.85 -31.35
C VAL A 680 -1.29 7.04 -30.22
N PRO A 681 -2.07 6.23 -29.47
CA PRO A 681 -1.52 5.28 -28.52
C PRO A 681 -0.69 4.23 -29.26
N THR A 682 0.52 3.99 -28.77
CA THR A 682 1.39 2.88 -29.19
C THR A 682 1.90 2.14 -27.99
N VAL A 683 2.41 0.92 -28.18
CA VAL A 683 3.05 0.16 -27.11
C VAL A 683 4.55 0.27 -27.29
N GLN A 684 5.24 0.76 -26.27
CA GLN A 684 6.70 0.92 -26.24
C GLN A 684 7.24 0.38 -24.94
N GLY A 685 8.52 -0.01 -24.93
CA GLY A 685 9.11 -0.55 -23.72
C GLY A 685 10.56 -0.98 -23.89
N VAL A 686 11.06 -1.72 -22.92
CA VAL A 686 12.46 -2.15 -22.81
C VAL A 686 12.53 -3.60 -22.30
N SER A 687 13.53 -4.33 -22.84
CA SER A 687 13.87 -5.66 -22.33
C SER A 687 15.24 -5.62 -21.65
N TYR A 688 15.38 -6.30 -20.52
CA TYR A 688 16.64 -6.35 -19.76
C TYR A 688 16.81 -7.69 -19.05
N THR A 689 18.07 -8.04 -18.75
CA THR A 689 18.43 -9.28 -18.05
C THR A 689 19.31 -8.97 -16.86
N ASP A 690 18.92 -9.46 -15.67
CA ASP A 690 19.62 -9.27 -14.41
C ASP A 690 20.14 -10.57 -13.83
N TYR A 691 21.24 -10.45 -13.06
CA TYR A 691 21.80 -11.54 -12.26
C TYR A 691 21.88 -11.11 -10.80
N LEU A 692 21.20 -11.86 -9.94
CA LEU A 692 21.03 -11.57 -8.52
C LEU A 692 21.72 -12.66 -7.68
N PRO A 693 23.02 -12.52 -7.38
CA PRO A 693 23.71 -13.41 -6.47
C PRO A 693 23.26 -13.18 -5.03
N SER A 694 23.18 -14.27 -4.24
CA SER A 694 22.88 -14.23 -2.81
C SER A 694 23.68 -15.26 -2.04
N ILE A 695 24.04 -14.92 -0.81
CA ILE A 695 24.66 -15.81 0.16
C ILE A 695 24.08 -15.52 1.55
N ASN A 696 23.68 -16.57 2.26
CA ASN A 696 23.26 -16.54 3.64
C ASN A 696 24.01 -17.63 4.41
N LEU A 697 24.69 -17.28 5.49
CA LEU A 697 25.44 -18.20 6.34
C LEU A 697 25.08 -18.02 7.81
N ASN A 698 24.75 -19.10 8.47
CA ASN A 698 24.41 -19.15 9.88
C ASN A 698 25.48 -19.96 10.63
N PHE A 699 26.21 -19.31 11.52
CA PHE A 699 27.26 -19.89 12.35
C PHE A 699 26.69 -20.19 13.74
N LYS A 700 26.52 -21.46 14.10
CA LYS A 700 26.06 -21.86 15.43
C LYS A 700 27.25 -21.81 16.40
N VAL A 701 27.46 -20.66 17.05
CA VAL A 701 28.63 -20.40 17.91
C VAL A 701 28.56 -21.21 19.21
N THR A 702 27.34 -21.31 19.78
CA THR A 702 27.01 -22.20 20.92
C THR A 702 25.68 -22.87 20.65
N ASP A 703 25.22 -23.75 21.53
CA ASP A 703 23.89 -24.35 21.39
C ASP A 703 22.76 -23.29 21.42
N ASP A 704 23.00 -22.18 22.07
CA ASP A 704 22.04 -21.12 22.31
C ASP A 704 22.32 -19.84 21.53
N SER A 705 23.42 -19.75 20.78
CA SER A 705 23.76 -18.53 20.06
C SER A 705 24.22 -18.80 18.63
N GLN A 706 23.83 -17.91 17.74
CA GLN A 706 24.25 -17.93 16.35
C GLN A 706 24.58 -16.54 15.79
N ILE A 707 25.43 -16.53 14.81
CA ILE A 707 25.75 -15.34 14.00
C ILE A 707 25.27 -15.62 12.59
N ARG A 708 24.48 -14.71 12.03
CA ARG A 708 24.08 -14.75 10.62
C ARG A 708 24.82 -13.69 9.83
N VAL A 709 25.28 -14.05 8.65
CA VAL A 709 25.88 -13.16 7.68
C VAL A 709 25.17 -13.35 6.35
N ALA A 710 24.70 -12.27 5.75
CA ALA A 710 24.09 -12.31 4.43
C ALA A 710 24.66 -11.22 3.54
N ALA A 711 24.76 -11.51 2.24
CA ALA A 711 25.06 -10.53 1.20
C ALA A 711 24.30 -10.90 -0.07
N ALA A 712 23.72 -9.89 -0.74
CA ALA A 712 22.96 -10.11 -1.95
C ALA A 712 22.94 -8.86 -2.83
N LYS A 713 22.77 -9.05 -4.14
CA LYS A 713 22.27 -8.04 -5.04
C LYS A 713 20.76 -8.20 -5.14
N VAL A 714 20.03 -7.11 -4.92
CA VAL A 714 18.56 -7.07 -4.96
C VAL A 714 18.07 -6.08 -5.99
N MET A 715 16.86 -6.29 -6.48
CA MET A 715 16.20 -5.41 -7.42
C MET A 715 14.72 -5.19 -7.03
N SER A 716 14.17 -4.03 -7.40
CA SER A 716 12.73 -3.74 -7.37
C SER A 716 12.34 -3.05 -8.66
N ARG A 717 11.33 -3.59 -9.38
CA ARG A 717 10.86 -2.97 -10.61
C ARG A 717 10.17 -1.65 -10.31
N PRO A 718 10.10 -0.70 -11.27
CA PRO A 718 9.36 0.54 -11.08
C PRO A 718 7.90 0.29 -10.69
N PRO A 719 7.24 1.19 -9.93
CA PRO A 719 5.80 1.11 -9.73
C PRO A 719 5.08 0.98 -11.07
N ILE A 720 4.12 0.05 -11.17
CA ILE A 720 3.57 -0.33 -12.47
C ILE A 720 2.78 0.82 -13.09
N ASN A 721 2.10 1.63 -12.28
CA ASN A 721 1.37 2.82 -12.69
C ASN A 721 2.28 3.96 -13.21
N ARG A 722 3.62 3.88 -13.03
CA ARG A 722 4.60 4.85 -13.55
C ARG A 722 5.11 4.51 -14.96
N LEU A 723 4.64 3.42 -15.55
CA LEU A 723 5.13 2.93 -16.85
C LEU A 723 4.22 3.33 -18.02
N ALA A 724 2.90 3.36 -17.83
CA ALA A 724 1.97 3.80 -18.87
C ALA A 724 2.03 5.32 -18.98
N GLY A 725 2.38 5.80 -20.18
CA GLY A 725 2.79 7.18 -20.37
C GLY A 725 1.65 8.15 -20.60
N ASP A 726 1.69 9.26 -19.91
CA ASP A 726 1.04 10.50 -20.26
C ASP A 726 2.06 11.46 -20.89
N ILE A 727 1.64 12.22 -21.87
CA ILE A 727 2.43 13.32 -22.43
C ILE A 727 1.52 14.53 -22.52
N SER A 728 1.90 15.62 -21.87
CA SER A 728 1.21 16.90 -21.97
C SER A 728 2.17 18.01 -22.32
N ALA A 729 1.69 19.00 -23.06
CA ALA A 729 2.42 20.23 -23.31
C ALA A 729 1.43 21.39 -23.43
N SER A 730 1.83 22.57 -22.97
CA SER A 730 1.04 23.79 -23.02
C SER A 730 1.93 24.99 -23.35
N VAL A 731 1.31 26.06 -23.81
CA VAL A 731 2.00 27.33 -24.03
C VAL A 731 1.51 28.33 -23.00
N SER A 732 2.44 28.94 -22.28
CA SER A 732 2.14 29.99 -21.31
C SER A 732 1.77 31.32 -22.00
N ASP A 733 1.19 32.27 -21.26
CA ASP A 733 0.76 33.59 -21.81
C ASP A 733 1.92 34.40 -22.37
N ASP A 734 3.16 34.14 -21.99
CA ASP A 734 4.38 34.76 -22.52
C ASP A 734 5.00 34.02 -23.71
N GLY A 735 4.35 32.93 -24.19
CA GLY A 735 4.76 32.14 -25.34
C GLY A 735 5.76 31.03 -25.06
N GLU A 736 6.07 30.74 -23.78
CA GLU A 736 6.96 29.63 -23.44
C GLU A 736 6.19 28.30 -23.48
N ILE A 737 6.77 27.30 -24.18
CA ILE A 737 6.20 25.96 -24.28
C ILE A 737 6.75 25.10 -23.12
N ASN A 738 5.88 24.61 -22.27
CA ASN A 738 6.22 23.71 -21.19
C ASN A 738 5.45 22.39 -21.31
N GLY A 739 6.09 21.29 -20.96
CA GLY A 739 5.48 19.96 -21.08
C GLY A 739 5.93 19.01 -19.97
N SER A 740 5.17 17.94 -19.80
CA SER A 740 5.51 16.90 -18.84
C SER A 740 5.05 15.52 -19.29
N SER A 741 5.79 14.50 -18.82
CA SER A 741 5.39 13.10 -18.78
C SER A 741 5.95 12.50 -17.50
N THR A 742 5.10 12.29 -16.52
CA THR A 742 5.52 11.71 -15.24
C THR A 742 5.76 10.22 -15.33
N ASN A 743 5.25 9.57 -16.38
CA ASN A 743 5.32 8.14 -16.64
C ASN A 743 6.29 7.84 -17.79
N ASN A 744 6.99 6.71 -17.68
CA ASN A 744 8.00 6.34 -18.67
C ASN A 744 8.15 4.82 -18.78
N PRO A 745 7.79 4.18 -19.92
CA PRO A 745 7.89 2.72 -20.10
C PRO A 745 9.33 2.22 -20.18
N PHE A 746 10.31 3.10 -20.29
CA PHE A 746 11.74 2.77 -20.35
C PHE A 746 12.45 2.79 -18.99
N LEU A 747 11.71 2.99 -17.89
CA LEU A 747 12.30 2.96 -16.55
C LEU A 747 12.84 1.57 -16.24
N MET A 748 14.08 1.56 -15.74
CA MET A 748 14.77 0.36 -15.28
C MET A 748 14.54 0.14 -13.78
N PRO A 749 14.74 -1.07 -13.27
CA PRO A 749 14.61 -1.36 -11.84
C PRO A 749 15.53 -0.51 -10.96
N PHE A 750 15.13 -0.42 -9.69
CA PHE A 750 16.03 -0.05 -8.61
C PHE A 750 16.93 -1.24 -8.28
N TYR A 751 18.21 -0.98 -8.04
CA TYR A 751 19.17 -2.00 -7.64
C TYR A 751 19.84 -1.60 -6.33
N ALA A 752 20.14 -2.59 -5.50
CA ALA A 752 20.99 -2.38 -4.33
C ALA A 752 21.87 -3.59 -4.04
N ASP A 753 23.08 -3.31 -3.54
CA ASP A 753 23.94 -4.30 -2.89
C ASP A 753 23.67 -4.28 -1.39
N GLN A 754 23.28 -5.41 -0.84
CA GLN A 754 22.85 -5.55 0.55
C GLN A 754 23.81 -6.41 1.36
N TYR A 755 24.06 -6.01 2.62
CA TYR A 755 24.89 -6.71 3.58
C TYR A 755 24.22 -6.72 4.95
N ASP A 756 24.11 -7.90 5.58
CA ASP A 756 23.50 -8.10 6.88
C ASP A 756 24.40 -8.88 7.80
N LEU A 757 24.45 -8.49 9.06
CA LEU A 757 25.09 -9.20 10.14
C LEU A 757 24.18 -9.19 11.37
N SER A 758 23.85 -10.36 11.91
CA SER A 758 23.10 -10.45 13.16
C SER A 758 23.77 -11.39 14.17
N TYR A 759 23.63 -11.06 15.44
CA TYR A 759 23.91 -11.92 16.56
C TYR A 759 22.60 -12.24 17.26
N GLU A 760 22.32 -13.53 17.47
CA GLU A 760 21.10 -14.03 18.08
C GLU A 760 21.47 -14.95 19.26
N TYR A 761 20.86 -14.68 20.40
CA TYR A 761 21.00 -15.47 21.61
C TYR A 761 19.63 -15.96 22.08
N TYR A 762 19.44 -17.25 22.06
CA TYR A 762 18.22 -17.94 22.45
C TYR A 762 18.40 -18.56 23.83
N PHE A 763 17.52 -18.26 24.73
CA PHE A 763 17.49 -18.78 26.07
C PHE A 763 16.12 -19.37 26.38
N ASP A 764 15.96 -20.02 27.57
CA ASP A 764 14.69 -20.61 27.93
C ASP A 764 13.57 -19.59 27.80
N GLU A 765 12.62 -19.82 26.90
CA GLU A 765 11.41 -19.02 26.65
C GLU A 765 11.67 -17.56 26.22
N GLY A 766 12.77 -17.30 25.53
CA GLY A 766 13.10 -15.96 25.07
C GLY A 766 14.28 -15.90 24.11
N ALA A 767 14.51 -14.69 23.59
CA ALA A 767 15.63 -14.40 22.72
C ALA A 767 16.06 -12.92 22.81
N PHE A 768 17.34 -12.70 22.56
CA PHE A 768 17.91 -11.39 22.28
C PHE A 768 18.54 -11.40 20.89
N VAL A 769 18.19 -10.42 20.08
CA VAL A 769 18.72 -10.25 18.72
C VAL A 769 19.30 -8.86 18.57
N ALA A 770 20.51 -8.78 17.98
CA ALA A 770 21.12 -7.54 17.56
C ALA A 770 21.59 -7.69 16.12
N ALA A 771 21.11 -6.85 15.23
CA ALA A 771 21.44 -6.88 13.80
C ALA A 771 21.89 -5.51 13.31
N VAL A 772 22.84 -5.51 12.36
CA VAL A 772 23.23 -4.33 11.60
C VAL A 772 23.11 -4.65 10.12
N PHE A 773 22.70 -3.67 9.34
CA PHE A 773 22.56 -3.81 7.90
C PHE A 773 23.09 -2.58 7.17
N TYR A 774 23.49 -2.81 5.93
CA TYR A 774 23.90 -1.77 4.98
C TYR A 774 23.37 -2.13 3.59
N LYS A 775 22.71 -1.18 2.92
CA LYS A 775 22.31 -1.27 1.53
C LYS A 775 22.93 -0.13 0.75
N ASN A 776 23.69 -0.44 -0.29
CA ASN A 776 24.17 0.52 -1.27
C ASN A 776 23.17 0.56 -2.41
N ILE A 777 22.49 1.68 -2.60
CA ILE A 777 21.50 1.88 -3.67
C ILE A 777 22.26 2.34 -4.91
N ASP A 778 22.20 1.58 -6.00
CA ASP A 778 22.91 1.87 -7.24
C ASP A 778 22.15 2.85 -8.13
N SER A 779 20.83 2.85 -8.07
CA SER A 779 19.95 3.70 -8.90
C SER A 779 18.70 4.11 -8.17
N PHE A 780 18.18 5.29 -8.52
CA PHE A 780 16.91 5.83 -8.04
C PHE A 780 16.10 6.37 -9.23
N ILE A 781 14.79 6.55 -9.09
CA ILE A 781 13.97 7.19 -10.12
C ILE A 781 13.67 8.61 -9.65
N ASP A 782 14.16 9.57 -10.39
CA ASP A 782 13.93 11.00 -10.18
C ASP A 782 13.03 11.57 -11.27
N THR A 783 12.32 12.62 -10.94
CA THR A 783 11.66 13.48 -11.89
C THR A 783 12.56 14.67 -12.18
N ILE A 784 12.93 14.87 -13.45
CA ILE A 784 13.84 15.94 -13.86
C ILE A 784 13.19 16.92 -14.82
N ALA A 785 13.63 18.16 -14.76
CA ALA A 785 13.31 19.20 -15.71
C ALA A 785 14.44 19.31 -16.77
N ILE A 786 14.04 19.28 -18.03
CA ILE A 786 14.94 19.47 -19.19
C ILE A 786 14.63 20.86 -19.75
N GLU A 787 15.49 21.84 -19.45
CA GLU A 787 15.34 23.21 -19.95
C GLU A 787 15.60 23.32 -21.45
N ASN A 788 14.95 24.26 -22.12
CA ASN A 788 15.03 24.49 -23.55
C ASN A 788 14.81 23.22 -24.38
N PHE A 789 13.83 22.42 -23.97
CA PHE A 789 13.49 21.18 -24.64
C PHE A 789 12.94 21.43 -26.05
N ASP A 790 13.50 20.81 -27.08
CA ASP A 790 13.07 20.95 -28.46
C ASP A 790 11.76 20.18 -28.68
N PHE A 791 10.64 20.83 -28.40
CA PHE A 791 9.31 20.24 -28.54
C PHE A 791 9.01 19.85 -29.98
N GLU A 792 9.27 20.72 -30.96
CA GLU A 792 9.04 20.45 -32.38
C GLU A 792 9.91 19.28 -32.87
N GLY A 793 11.21 19.28 -32.52
CA GLY A 793 12.16 18.22 -32.90
C GLY A 793 11.83 16.87 -32.24
N ASN A 794 11.12 16.87 -31.11
CA ASN A 794 10.65 15.66 -30.44
C ASN A 794 9.20 15.27 -30.78
N GLY A 795 8.63 15.91 -31.79
CA GLY A 795 7.38 15.49 -32.42
C GLY A 795 6.12 16.13 -31.82
N PHE A 796 6.26 17.14 -30.97
CA PHE A 796 5.10 17.93 -30.53
C PHE A 796 4.67 18.89 -31.64
N ASN A 797 3.38 19.00 -31.84
CA ASN A 797 2.84 19.98 -32.77
C ASN A 797 2.64 21.32 -32.04
N VAL A 798 3.68 22.13 -32.07
CA VAL A 798 3.72 23.40 -31.36
C VAL A 798 3.34 24.57 -32.30
N PRO A 799 2.59 25.60 -31.81
CA PRO A 799 2.29 26.77 -32.58
C PRO A 799 3.54 27.67 -32.74
N ASP A 800 3.69 28.37 -33.89
CA ASP A 800 4.78 29.35 -34.09
C ASP A 800 4.59 30.60 -33.23
N PHE A 801 3.34 30.91 -32.88
CA PHE A 801 2.98 32.06 -32.04
C PHE A 801 1.62 31.84 -31.38
N ILE A 802 1.39 32.57 -30.27
CA ILE A 802 0.10 32.73 -29.65
C ILE A 802 -0.40 34.16 -29.84
N VAL A 803 -1.67 34.41 -29.59
CA VAL A 803 -2.25 35.76 -29.61
C VAL A 803 -2.67 36.15 -28.22
N ASP A 804 -2.09 37.18 -27.67
CA ASP A 804 -2.50 37.73 -26.38
C ASP A 804 -3.96 38.22 -26.45
N GLU A 805 -4.81 37.71 -25.60
CA GLU A 805 -6.27 37.97 -25.64
C GLU A 805 -6.63 39.44 -25.32
N ASP A 806 -5.81 40.11 -24.51
CA ASP A 806 -6.07 41.48 -24.08
C ASP A 806 -5.58 42.52 -25.08
N SER A 807 -4.40 42.31 -25.64
CA SER A 807 -3.76 43.25 -26.56
C SER A 807 -3.97 42.90 -28.02
N GLY A 808 -4.24 41.65 -28.37
CA GLY A 808 -4.28 41.14 -29.76
C GLY A 808 -2.90 41.08 -30.42
N GLU A 809 -1.80 41.17 -29.68
CA GLU A 809 -0.43 41.05 -30.13
C GLU A 809 -0.05 39.59 -30.34
N GLN A 810 0.74 39.31 -31.41
CA GLN A 810 1.32 37.99 -31.63
C GLN A 810 2.62 37.87 -30.82
N ILE A 811 2.70 36.83 -29.99
CA ILE A 811 3.87 36.44 -29.21
C ILE A 811 4.47 35.20 -29.85
N GLU A 812 5.73 35.25 -30.33
CA GLU A 812 6.45 34.08 -30.85
C GLU A 812 6.66 33.07 -29.72
N THR A 813 6.45 31.79 -30.02
CA THR A 813 6.68 30.72 -29.01
C THR A 813 8.15 30.37 -28.88
N THR A 814 8.55 29.97 -27.69
CA THR A 814 9.92 29.58 -27.34
C THR A 814 9.90 28.24 -26.61
N ASN A 815 10.97 27.46 -26.77
CA ASN A 815 11.13 26.22 -26.02
C ASN A 815 11.38 26.52 -24.55
N GLY A 816 10.59 25.94 -23.68
CA GLY A 816 10.68 25.98 -22.22
C GLY A 816 11.10 24.63 -21.65
N THR A 817 10.46 24.20 -20.61
CA THR A 817 10.86 23.06 -19.78
C THR A 817 10.01 21.82 -20.08
N TYR A 818 10.66 20.66 -20.20
CA TYR A 818 10.02 19.35 -20.23
C TYR A 818 10.39 18.54 -18.99
N THR A 819 9.39 18.16 -18.19
CA THR A 819 9.58 17.39 -16.96
C THR A 819 9.29 15.92 -17.21
N THR A 820 10.20 15.03 -16.84
CA THR A 820 10.04 13.58 -17.05
C THR A 820 10.75 12.73 -16.01
N ALA A 821 10.24 11.50 -15.81
CA ALA A 821 10.86 10.52 -14.93
C ALA A 821 12.06 9.83 -15.60
N VAL A 822 13.18 9.70 -14.89
CA VAL A 822 14.39 9.04 -15.36
C VAL A 822 15.06 8.20 -14.27
N ASN A 823 15.85 7.21 -14.67
CA ASN A 823 16.72 6.52 -13.73
C ASN A 823 17.96 7.36 -13.44
N ASN A 824 18.13 7.73 -12.17
CA ASN A 824 19.31 8.41 -11.66
C ASN A 824 20.33 7.38 -11.15
N ALA A 825 21.52 7.35 -11.76
CA ALA A 825 22.59 6.42 -11.39
C ALA A 825 23.48 6.93 -10.22
N LYS A 826 23.07 7.98 -9.52
CA LYS A 826 23.83 8.48 -8.36
C LYS A 826 23.58 7.66 -7.10
N GLY A 827 22.37 7.11 -6.98
CA GLY A 827 22.00 6.20 -5.90
C GLY A 827 22.12 6.82 -4.50
N GLY A 828 22.58 5.99 -3.55
CA GLY A 828 22.69 6.39 -2.15
C GLY A 828 22.97 5.21 -1.23
N TYR A 829 22.64 5.35 0.05
CA TYR A 829 22.76 4.24 1.00
C TYR A 829 21.63 4.27 2.05
N ILE A 830 21.35 3.09 2.60
CA ILE A 830 20.56 2.90 3.81
C ILE A 830 21.35 2.02 4.76
N ARG A 831 21.40 2.39 6.03
CA ARG A 831 22.06 1.58 7.07
C ARG A 831 21.34 1.68 8.39
N GLY A 832 21.50 0.65 9.22
CA GLY A 832 20.83 0.68 10.51
C GLY A 832 21.25 -0.40 11.47
N LEU A 833 20.65 -0.28 12.66
CA LEU A 833 20.77 -1.19 13.79
C LEU A 833 19.37 -1.63 14.22
N GLU A 834 19.19 -2.93 14.39
CA GLU A 834 17.96 -3.51 14.93
C GLU A 834 18.26 -4.27 16.22
N LEU A 835 17.50 -4.02 17.27
CA LEU A 835 17.55 -4.74 18.54
C LEU A 835 16.18 -5.32 18.85
N ALA A 836 16.12 -6.57 19.27
CA ALA A 836 14.90 -7.21 19.73
C ALA A 836 15.14 -8.02 21.01
N TYR A 837 14.21 -7.97 21.92
CA TYR A 837 14.22 -8.76 23.14
C TYR A 837 12.83 -9.32 23.42
N THR A 838 12.74 -10.62 23.55
CA THR A 838 11.51 -11.34 23.90
C THR A 838 11.77 -12.24 25.09
N GLN A 839 10.91 -12.22 26.10
CA GLN A 839 11.00 -13.08 27.26
C GLN A 839 9.62 -13.41 27.82
N VAL A 840 9.35 -14.68 28.01
CA VAL A 840 8.29 -15.20 28.86
C VAL A 840 8.92 -15.57 30.20
N PHE A 841 8.41 -15.07 31.34
CA PHE A 841 9.00 -15.27 32.67
C PHE A 841 8.45 -16.51 33.36
N ALA A 842 8.34 -17.65 32.66
CA ALA A 842 7.76 -18.89 33.20
C ALA A 842 8.52 -19.46 34.40
N SER A 843 9.77 -19.07 34.64
CA SER A 843 10.53 -19.41 35.83
C SER A 843 10.09 -18.69 37.13
N LEU A 844 9.23 -17.69 37.03
CA LEU A 844 8.68 -17.00 38.19
C LEU A 844 7.62 -17.86 38.90
N PRO A 845 7.46 -17.72 40.23
CA PRO A 845 6.54 -18.57 41.00
C PRO A 845 5.08 -18.22 40.76
N ASP A 846 4.21 -19.24 40.74
CA ASP A 846 2.75 -19.14 40.70
C ASP A 846 2.25 -18.19 39.57
N ALA A 847 1.32 -17.30 39.87
CA ALA A 847 0.71 -16.36 38.97
C ALA A 847 1.72 -15.39 38.25
N TRP A 848 2.92 -15.19 38.82
CA TRP A 848 3.93 -14.35 38.19
C TRP A 848 4.57 -15.00 36.95
N SER A 849 4.48 -16.33 36.82
CA SER A 849 4.99 -17.06 35.65
C SER A 849 4.30 -16.69 34.35
N GLY A 850 3.11 -16.08 34.40
CA GLY A 850 2.37 -15.61 33.22
C GLY A 850 2.86 -14.29 32.64
N LEU A 851 3.80 -13.59 33.31
CA LEU A 851 4.34 -12.33 32.78
C LEU A 851 5.25 -12.57 31.57
N GLY A 852 5.22 -11.64 30.63
CA GLY A 852 6.15 -11.63 29.52
C GLY A 852 6.31 -10.23 28.92
N PHE A 853 7.37 -10.06 28.17
CA PHE A 853 7.75 -8.82 27.54
C PHE A 853 8.35 -9.08 26.16
N ASN A 854 7.92 -8.29 25.17
CA ASN A 854 8.50 -8.26 23.84
C ASN A 854 8.77 -6.79 23.48
N ALA A 855 9.98 -6.49 23.01
CA ALA A 855 10.31 -5.15 22.54
C ALA A 855 11.30 -5.19 21.40
N SER A 856 11.16 -4.24 20.50
CA SER A 856 12.08 -4.01 19.41
C SER A 856 12.40 -2.52 19.27
N TYR A 857 13.62 -2.24 18.82
CA TYR A 857 14.10 -0.92 18.47
C TYR A 857 14.86 -1.01 17.16
N SER A 858 14.53 -0.15 16.22
CA SER A 858 15.25 0.00 14.96
C SER A 858 15.69 1.45 14.80
N TYR A 859 16.96 1.63 14.51
CA TYR A 859 17.53 2.88 14.03
C TYR A 859 17.94 2.71 12.58
N THR A 860 17.43 3.56 11.70
CA THR A 860 17.71 3.53 10.27
C THR A 860 18.04 4.93 9.80
N GLU A 861 19.09 5.08 9.03
CA GLU A 861 19.41 6.33 8.35
C GLU A 861 19.60 6.06 6.86
N SER A 862 19.25 7.02 6.03
CA SER A 862 19.44 6.98 4.58
C SER A 862 20.08 8.26 4.08
N GLU A 863 20.65 8.17 2.91
CA GLU A 863 21.10 9.31 2.12
C GLU A 863 20.97 8.94 0.66
N VAL A 864 20.10 9.63 -0.06
CA VAL A 864 19.93 9.45 -1.51
C VAL A 864 20.29 10.74 -2.23
N GLN A 865 20.92 10.62 -3.39
CA GLN A 865 21.29 11.74 -4.22
C GLN A 865 20.26 11.91 -5.31
N SER A 866 19.49 12.98 -5.26
CA SER A 866 18.48 13.35 -6.25
C SER A 866 19.06 14.36 -7.25
N ILE A 867 18.56 14.28 -8.48
CA ILE A 867 18.85 15.24 -9.54
C ILE A 867 17.54 15.91 -9.97
N THR A 868 17.57 17.21 -10.18
CA THR A 868 16.42 17.99 -10.68
C THR A 868 16.53 18.34 -12.14
N SER A 869 17.75 18.22 -12.72
CA SER A 869 18.00 18.47 -14.15
C SER A 869 19.11 17.57 -14.69
N LEU A 870 19.12 17.29 -15.98
CA LEU A 870 20.17 16.52 -16.66
C LEU A 870 21.53 17.23 -16.54
N GLY A 871 22.48 16.57 -15.84
CA GLY A 871 23.82 17.12 -15.62
C GLY A 871 23.87 18.26 -14.59
N GLY A 872 22.77 18.54 -13.91
CA GLY A 872 22.71 19.50 -12.81
C GLY A 872 23.41 19.04 -11.53
N ASP A 873 23.44 19.92 -10.55
CA ASP A 873 23.97 19.61 -9.22
C ASP A 873 23.05 18.58 -8.54
N THR A 874 23.65 17.70 -7.75
CA THR A 874 22.91 16.73 -6.93
C THR A 874 22.54 17.36 -5.60
N THR A 875 21.32 17.12 -5.16
CA THR A 875 20.90 17.36 -3.79
C THR A 875 20.89 16.07 -3.01
N THR A 876 21.28 16.15 -1.75
CA THR A 876 21.23 15.00 -0.84
C THR A 876 19.98 15.12 0.02
N GLN A 877 19.20 14.07 0.10
CA GLN A 877 17.98 14.00 0.89
C GLN A 877 17.81 12.64 1.55
N ASP A 878 17.00 12.59 2.58
CA ASP A 878 16.55 11.33 3.17
C ASP A 878 15.59 10.60 2.23
N LEU A 879 15.57 9.28 2.31
CA LEU A 879 14.63 8.46 1.53
C LEU A 879 13.19 8.73 2.06
N PRO A 880 12.24 9.11 1.20
CA PRO A 880 10.85 9.25 1.60
C PRO A 880 10.29 7.98 2.25
N GLY A 881 9.40 8.16 3.23
CA GLY A 881 8.81 7.05 4.00
C GLY A 881 9.67 6.53 5.15
N LEU A 882 10.96 6.93 5.24
CA LEU A 882 11.89 6.46 6.24
C LEU A 882 11.79 7.27 7.54
N SER A 883 11.49 6.58 8.66
CA SER A 883 11.62 7.12 10.01
C SER A 883 12.92 6.62 10.66
N ASN A 884 13.67 7.54 11.27
CA ASN A 884 14.98 7.19 11.85
C ASN A 884 14.84 6.24 13.03
N ASN A 885 13.85 6.41 13.87
CA ASN A 885 13.62 5.59 15.05
C ASN A 885 12.24 4.94 15.00
N VAL A 886 12.19 3.63 15.14
CA VAL A 886 10.97 2.84 15.26
C VAL A 886 11.08 1.96 16.49
N VAL A 887 10.09 2.02 17.39
CA VAL A 887 10.04 1.23 18.63
C VAL A 887 8.71 0.50 18.69
N SER A 888 8.75 -0.77 19.02
CA SER A 888 7.56 -1.55 19.40
C SER A 888 7.81 -2.21 20.75
N ALA A 889 6.85 -2.16 21.65
CA ALA A 889 6.96 -2.80 22.97
C ALA A 889 5.60 -3.33 23.40
N THR A 890 5.57 -4.59 23.85
CA THR A 890 4.38 -5.25 24.38
C THR A 890 4.68 -5.86 25.75
N LEU A 891 3.96 -5.44 26.76
CA LEU A 891 3.91 -6.10 28.06
C LEU A 891 2.66 -6.95 28.10
N PHE A 892 2.79 -8.24 28.43
CA PHE A 892 1.67 -9.16 28.47
C PHE A 892 1.69 -10.03 29.73
N TYR A 893 0.52 -10.55 30.04
CA TYR A 893 0.30 -11.45 31.15
C TYR A 893 -0.72 -12.52 30.76
N ALA A 894 -0.38 -13.81 30.96
CA ALA A 894 -1.24 -14.94 30.67
C ALA A 894 -1.21 -15.95 31.83
N TYR A 895 -2.35 -16.16 32.50
CA TYR A 895 -2.45 -17.09 33.61
C TYR A 895 -3.88 -17.63 33.75
N GLU A 896 -4.03 -18.96 33.89
CA GLU A 896 -5.30 -19.65 34.12
C GLU A 896 -6.45 -19.24 33.21
N GLY A 897 -6.17 -19.08 31.92
CA GLY A 897 -7.15 -18.69 30.89
C GLY A 897 -7.44 -17.20 30.83
N PHE A 898 -6.86 -16.37 31.70
CA PHE A 898 -6.87 -14.91 31.56
C PHE A 898 -5.60 -14.44 30.85
N GLU A 899 -5.77 -13.64 29.83
CA GLU A 899 -4.68 -12.97 29.11
C GLU A 899 -4.95 -11.48 29.04
N THR A 900 -3.90 -10.68 29.17
CA THR A 900 -3.97 -9.23 28.94
C THR A 900 -2.65 -8.70 28.41
N ARG A 901 -2.70 -7.65 27.59
CA ARG A 901 -1.52 -6.99 27.05
C ARG A 901 -1.75 -5.51 26.81
N VAL A 902 -0.66 -4.76 26.88
CA VAL A 902 -0.54 -3.38 26.45
C VAL A 902 0.58 -3.34 25.41
N SER A 903 0.29 -2.85 24.24
CA SER A 903 1.25 -2.67 23.15
C SER A 903 1.41 -1.19 22.84
N ALA A 904 2.66 -0.72 22.71
CA ALA A 904 2.98 0.63 22.30
C ALA A 904 3.85 0.57 21.04
N ARG A 905 3.52 1.37 20.06
CA ARG A 905 4.25 1.55 18.80
C ARG A 905 4.60 3.01 18.66
N TYR A 906 5.89 3.30 18.50
CA TYR A 906 6.42 4.63 18.23
C TYR A 906 7.10 4.64 16.88
N ARG A 907 6.84 5.67 16.11
CA ARG A 907 7.50 5.99 14.86
C ARG A 907 7.94 7.45 14.88
N ASP A 908 9.19 7.70 14.50
CA ASP A 908 9.75 9.04 14.39
C ASP A 908 9.16 9.79 13.18
N GLU A 909 9.32 11.11 13.14
CA GLU A 909 8.93 11.92 11.99
C GLU A 909 9.58 11.42 10.69
N PHE A 910 8.91 11.65 9.57
CA PHE A 910 9.43 11.24 8.26
C PHE A 910 8.89 12.12 7.13
N VAL A 911 9.65 12.18 6.05
CA VAL A 911 9.22 12.77 4.78
C VAL A 911 8.35 11.77 4.04
N SER A 912 7.16 12.17 3.61
CA SER A 912 6.24 11.29 2.88
C SER A 912 6.65 11.15 1.41
N GLU A 913 6.30 10.02 0.79
CA GLU A 913 6.26 9.88 -0.66
C GLU A 913 5.10 10.66 -1.28
N GLN A 914 4.06 10.91 -0.48
CA GLN A 914 2.93 11.73 -0.90
C GLN A 914 3.37 13.18 -1.05
N VAL A 915 2.99 13.75 -2.17
CA VAL A 915 3.14 15.18 -2.44
C VAL A 915 1.76 15.84 -2.30
N ALA A 916 1.74 17.00 -1.65
CA ALA A 916 0.54 17.81 -1.57
C ALA A 916 0.17 18.40 -2.93
N ILE A 917 -0.96 19.07 -2.99
CA ILE A 917 -1.33 19.91 -4.14
C ILE A 917 -0.14 20.82 -4.51
N ASN A 918 0.20 20.86 -5.79
CA ASN A 918 1.36 21.57 -6.35
C ASN A 918 2.73 20.98 -5.95
N GLU A 919 2.82 19.67 -5.79
CA GLU A 919 4.06 18.93 -5.59
C GLU A 919 4.88 19.32 -4.34
N GLN A 920 4.25 19.90 -3.33
CA GLN A 920 4.92 20.24 -2.10
C GLN A 920 5.14 19.00 -1.21
N VAL A 921 6.37 18.84 -0.72
CA VAL A 921 6.75 17.74 0.15
C VAL A 921 6.02 17.80 1.50
N VAL A 922 5.41 16.70 1.90
CA VAL A 922 4.71 16.54 3.16
C VAL A 922 5.57 15.82 4.18
N ASN A 923 5.73 16.38 5.36
CA ASN A 923 6.37 15.74 6.50
C ASN A 923 5.28 15.26 7.48
N PHE A 924 5.37 14.00 7.91
CA PHE A 924 4.54 13.49 9.02
C PHE A 924 5.30 13.63 10.33
N ASP A 925 4.58 14.04 11.37
CA ASP A 925 5.11 14.14 12.73
C ASP A 925 5.29 12.74 13.35
N ALA A 926 6.05 12.66 14.43
CA ALA A 926 6.21 11.43 15.20
C ALA A 926 4.88 11.02 15.84
N GLU A 927 4.58 9.71 15.83
CA GLU A 927 3.35 9.20 16.46
C GLU A 927 3.63 8.09 17.46
N THR A 928 2.77 7.99 18.50
CA THR A 928 2.82 6.94 19.52
C THR A 928 1.44 6.33 19.70
N VAL A 929 1.22 5.16 19.14
CA VAL A 929 -0.06 4.44 19.25
C VAL A 929 0.02 3.40 20.37
N ILE A 930 -0.94 3.43 21.28
CA ILE A 930 -1.05 2.49 22.40
C ILE A 930 -2.36 1.71 22.27
N ASP A 931 -2.24 0.38 22.30
CA ASP A 931 -3.37 -0.54 22.26
C ASP A 931 -3.45 -1.36 23.53
N TYR A 932 -4.66 -1.69 23.95
CA TYR A 932 -4.93 -2.56 25.09
C TYR A 932 -5.83 -3.72 24.71
N GLN A 933 -5.52 -4.92 25.21
CA GLN A 933 -6.36 -6.10 25.05
C GLN A 933 -6.43 -6.91 26.32
N ALA A 934 -7.59 -7.49 26.60
CA ALA A 934 -7.80 -8.52 27.62
C ALA A 934 -8.72 -9.61 27.08
N SER A 935 -8.41 -10.86 27.37
CA SER A 935 -9.24 -12.00 27.03
C SER A 935 -9.37 -12.98 28.20
N TYR A 936 -10.44 -13.74 28.20
CA TYR A 936 -10.68 -14.78 29.19
C TYR A 936 -11.28 -16.03 28.54
N GLN A 937 -10.59 -17.14 28.70
CA GLN A 937 -11.07 -18.46 28.28
C GLN A 937 -12.04 -19.01 29.34
N VAL A 938 -13.33 -18.94 29.04
CA VAL A 938 -14.40 -19.37 29.97
C VAL A 938 -14.39 -20.89 30.15
N ASN A 939 -14.11 -21.64 29.10
CA ASN A 939 -13.91 -23.10 29.07
C ASN A 939 -13.15 -23.46 27.77
N ASP A 940 -12.85 -24.73 27.54
CA ASP A 940 -12.06 -25.21 26.41
C ASP A 940 -12.62 -24.78 25.04
N ALA A 941 -13.89 -24.42 24.95
CA ALA A 941 -14.56 -24.06 23.69
C ALA A 941 -14.92 -22.57 23.60
N ILE A 942 -14.96 -21.83 24.72
CA ILE A 942 -15.53 -20.47 24.74
C ILE A 942 -14.52 -19.48 25.30
N GLY A 943 -14.19 -18.44 24.51
CA GLY A 943 -13.42 -17.30 24.91
C GLY A 943 -14.19 -15.99 24.79
N VAL A 944 -13.85 -14.99 25.59
CA VAL A 944 -14.34 -13.61 25.48
C VAL A 944 -13.14 -12.66 25.40
N LEU A 945 -13.31 -11.57 24.65
CA LEU A 945 -12.28 -10.57 24.34
C LEU A 945 -12.82 -9.18 24.59
N PHE A 946 -11.98 -8.32 25.16
CA PHE A 946 -12.14 -6.87 25.19
C PHE A 946 -10.86 -6.22 24.63
N GLN A 947 -10.99 -5.26 23.73
CA GLN A 947 -9.86 -4.57 23.11
C GLN A 947 -10.16 -3.08 22.97
N VAL A 948 -9.14 -2.26 23.09
CA VAL A 948 -9.18 -0.83 22.78
C VAL A 948 -7.97 -0.50 21.89
N ASN A 949 -8.23 -0.03 20.69
CA ASN A 949 -7.20 0.50 19.79
C ASN A 949 -7.09 2.01 19.98
N ASN A 950 -5.88 2.52 19.79
CA ASN A 950 -5.55 3.93 19.93
C ASN A 950 -6.03 4.48 21.30
N LEU A 951 -5.67 3.81 22.39
CA LEU A 951 -6.12 4.13 23.75
C LEU A 951 -5.89 5.60 24.16
N THR A 952 -4.87 6.24 23.62
CA THR A 952 -4.49 7.64 23.89
C THR A 952 -5.14 8.65 22.96
N ASP A 953 -5.94 8.20 21.98
CA ASP A 953 -6.54 9.06 20.94
C ASP A 953 -5.45 9.85 20.17
N GLU A 954 -4.39 9.15 19.75
CA GLU A 954 -3.26 9.75 19.02
C GLU A 954 -3.71 10.16 17.62
N PRO A 955 -3.61 11.45 17.25
CA PRO A 955 -3.93 11.91 15.91
C PRO A 955 -2.76 11.70 14.94
N THR A 956 -3.06 11.63 13.64
CA THR A 956 -2.03 11.78 12.61
C THR A 956 -1.85 13.25 12.26
N LYS A 957 -0.60 13.71 12.24
CA LYS A 957 -0.25 15.12 11.99
C LYS A 957 0.79 15.23 10.89
N SER A 958 0.63 16.23 10.02
CA SER A 958 1.61 16.52 8.97
C SER A 958 1.87 18.04 8.83
N TYR A 959 2.94 18.38 8.13
CA TYR A 959 3.35 19.76 7.88
C TYR A 959 4.18 19.86 6.59
N PHE A 960 4.36 21.10 6.07
CA PHE A 960 5.08 21.38 4.84
C PHE A 960 6.49 21.93 5.13
N GLY A 961 7.49 21.06 5.22
CA GLY A 961 8.89 21.41 5.46
C GLY A 961 9.19 21.89 6.89
N THR A 962 8.38 22.77 7.47
CA THR A 962 8.50 23.23 8.85
C THR A 962 7.17 23.11 9.58
N GLN A 963 7.18 22.77 10.86
CA GLN A 963 5.97 22.53 11.65
C GLN A 963 5.03 23.76 11.73
N SER A 964 5.55 24.96 11.50
CA SER A 964 4.72 26.17 11.43
C SER A 964 3.82 26.24 10.20
N LYS A 965 4.14 25.50 9.15
CA LYS A 965 3.30 25.34 7.96
C LYS A 965 2.45 24.08 8.12
N THR A 966 1.39 24.19 8.90
CA THR A 966 0.49 23.09 9.23
C THR A 966 -0.05 22.41 7.98
N GLY A 967 0.11 21.11 7.89
CA GLY A 967 -0.52 20.23 6.90
C GLY A 967 -1.84 19.67 7.42
N THR A 968 -1.95 18.36 7.50
CA THR A 968 -3.18 17.70 7.98
C THR A 968 -3.07 17.34 9.46
N LEU A 969 -4.12 17.66 10.21
CA LEU A 969 -4.33 17.24 11.59
C LEU A 969 -5.61 16.40 11.61
N GLN A 970 -5.46 15.07 11.78
CA GLN A 970 -6.56 14.13 11.64
C GLN A 970 -6.75 13.33 12.93
N TYR A 971 -7.97 13.36 13.46
CA TYR A 971 -8.38 12.74 14.72
C TYR A 971 -9.38 11.62 14.43
N PHE A 972 -9.04 10.37 14.77
CA PHE A 972 -9.83 9.16 14.45
C PHE A 972 -10.64 8.65 15.64
N GLY A 973 -10.30 9.06 16.88
CA GLY A 973 -10.89 8.53 18.10
C GLY A 973 -10.31 7.18 18.52
N ARG A 974 -10.98 6.58 19.48
CA ARG A 974 -10.66 5.26 20.04
C ARG A 974 -11.66 4.23 19.55
N GLU A 975 -11.17 3.04 19.29
CA GLU A 975 -12.01 1.91 18.87
C GLU A 975 -12.10 0.88 19.99
N PHE A 976 -13.31 0.56 20.42
CA PHE A 976 -13.59 -0.40 21.48
C PHE A 976 -14.20 -1.66 20.85
N TYR A 977 -13.65 -2.82 21.21
CA TYR A 977 -14.15 -4.12 20.75
C TYR A 977 -14.57 -4.99 21.89
N LEU A 978 -15.68 -5.68 21.74
CA LEU A 978 -16.12 -6.77 22.58
C LEU A 978 -16.35 -8.02 21.74
N GLY A 979 -15.63 -9.10 22.05
CA GLY A 979 -15.59 -10.29 21.21
C GLY A 979 -15.95 -11.57 21.96
N PHE A 980 -16.40 -12.54 21.16
CA PHE A 980 -16.70 -13.91 21.58
C PHE A 980 -16.07 -14.86 20.57
N THR A 981 -15.38 -15.89 21.07
CA THR A 981 -14.78 -16.97 20.27
C THR A 981 -15.38 -18.30 20.71
N TYR A 982 -15.75 -19.13 19.73
CA TYR A 982 -16.11 -20.53 19.93
C TYR A 982 -15.18 -21.40 19.08
N ALA A 983 -14.47 -22.35 19.72
CA ALA A 983 -13.55 -23.28 19.09
C ALA A 983 -13.88 -24.72 19.51
N MET A 984 -13.81 -25.68 18.58
CA MET A 984 -14.09 -27.10 18.82
C MET A 984 -13.04 -28.00 18.16
#